data_f0456f473ff221dd063a388198324d86
#
_entry.id   f0456f473ff221dd063a388198324d86
#
_cell.length_a   1.000
_cell.length_b   1.000
_cell.length_c   1.000
_cell.angle_alpha   90.00
_cell.angle_beta   90.00
_cell.angle_gamma   90.00
#
_symmetry.space_group_name_H-M   'P 1'
#
loop_
_entity.id
_entity.type
_entity.pdbx_description
1 polymer ?
#
loop_
_entity_poly.entity_id
_entity_poly.type
_entity_poly.pdbx_seq_one_letter_code
_entity_poly.pdbx_strand_id
1 'polypeptide(L)'
;MIWENLLTDTDGQYVELQSGRLFNQASGGSTLSPFKHISFAPYAVDTWTENWYPVRKTGGITAATEMAALYLRRTPTHLVWNISPVADLNGELVIKADNKELFNQNIALKTLVNYIDSVRYAGNGHLNITLDGRPLFDGHGESFAIENTARPLVSPPDFDWESEYGLYLKGKDFASQRQFVLAEEWLGKCLTKNPYHVPALGEMAQLLHRKGLYKESLDLANKALSVNTYDPLANYLRGLSAQQYGLLTVAKDGYAVAVLSPAYRAAAFTGLAQIALREGDWGGAEGFVEKALAHQPASDHSRHLQMMIFRKTQRSDQARLAAESALADNPLDHFARYELGVLNGKPELTKYITNELPHEDYIEMALWYREAGQYDDALALLKQAPENPMVELWASDTQHLISQGNKENVLSQILTKSPEFVFPSRHEELHLLTRTENELTKSGQPVPWQLHYYRGILLWQLDRVSEAKESFMAIGEAPKWPPFYLVKADLFEEQKEIAGQALERARALSPDDWRSVHLLATHYGSVNKNEEALSIIDQKLNQKNLPVYVQYILGQQKARFLVNIGKYRESIQVMKQLTILPNEGAAAAHNLFREGNIRYAVELLKNGKTKDALTYLDQAETWPENLGSGQPYKPDNRLTTALKAYAVDKKETDLKKTVQELPEKEQNMVKILID
;
A
#
# COMPACT_ATOMS: atom_id res chain seq x y z
N MET A 1 25.99 -4.29 -4.72
CA MET A 1 24.61 -3.77 -4.87
C MET A 1 23.66 -4.79 -4.26
N ILE A 2 22.62 -4.35 -3.58
CA ILE A 2 21.70 -5.23 -2.82
C ILE A 2 21.04 -6.29 -3.73
N TRP A 3 20.80 -5.95 -4.97
CA TRP A 3 20.09 -6.81 -5.93
C TRP A 3 20.94 -7.88 -6.60
N GLU A 4 22.28 -7.75 -6.59
CA GLU A 4 23.17 -8.76 -7.17
C GLU A 4 23.05 -10.13 -6.49
N ASN A 5 22.63 -10.16 -5.23
CA ASN A 5 22.44 -11.41 -4.48
C ASN A 5 21.09 -12.09 -4.72
N LEU A 6 20.17 -11.41 -5.40
CA LEU A 6 18.80 -11.87 -5.67
C LEU A 6 18.57 -12.22 -7.14
N LEU A 7 19.54 -11.92 -8.01
CA LEU A 7 19.46 -12.19 -9.44
C LEU A 7 19.89 -13.61 -9.76
N THR A 8 19.21 -14.22 -10.71
CA THR A 8 19.59 -15.54 -11.24
C THR A 8 20.63 -15.39 -12.34
N ASP A 9 21.62 -16.29 -12.38
CA ASP A 9 22.71 -16.24 -13.39
C ASP A 9 22.21 -16.54 -14.81
N THR A 10 21.07 -17.23 -14.95
CA THR A 10 20.59 -17.76 -16.24
C THR A 10 19.55 -16.87 -16.91
N ASP A 11 18.81 -16.07 -16.14
CA ASP A 11 17.66 -15.33 -16.64
C ASP A 11 17.94 -13.85 -16.92
N GLY A 12 19.20 -13.43 -16.78
CA GLY A 12 19.66 -12.07 -16.99
C GLY A 12 19.48 -11.16 -15.79
N GLN A 13 19.90 -9.91 -15.95
CA GLN A 13 19.78 -8.91 -14.88
C GLN A 13 18.36 -8.35 -14.83
N TYR A 14 17.81 -8.34 -13.63
CA TYR A 14 16.63 -7.54 -13.33
C TYR A 14 17.01 -6.06 -13.26
N VAL A 15 16.31 -5.24 -14.02
CA VAL A 15 16.48 -3.78 -14.01
C VAL A 15 15.16 -3.14 -13.71
N GLU A 16 15.12 -2.35 -12.65
CA GLU A 16 13.95 -1.59 -12.24
C GLU A 16 14.26 -0.08 -12.34
N LEU A 17 13.42 0.63 -13.06
CA LEU A 17 13.46 2.08 -13.14
C LEU A 17 12.31 2.63 -12.30
N GLN A 18 12.64 3.45 -11.32
CA GLN A 18 11.68 4.08 -10.42
C GLN A 18 11.69 5.57 -10.60
N SER A 19 10.51 6.17 -10.61
CA SER A 19 10.33 7.60 -10.63
C SER A 19 9.31 8.05 -9.57
N GLY A 20 9.25 9.34 -9.29
CA GLY A 20 8.34 9.93 -8.34
C GLY A 20 8.97 11.02 -7.49
N ARG A 21 8.23 11.50 -6.49
CA ARG A 21 8.68 12.59 -5.60
C ARG A 21 9.88 12.23 -4.76
N LEU A 22 10.01 10.97 -4.41
CA LEU A 22 11.07 10.48 -3.54
C LEU A 22 12.22 9.99 -4.38
N PHE A 23 13.39 10.26 -3.89
CA PHE A 23 14.64 9.94 -4.54
C PHE A 23 15.06 8.48 -4.38
N ASN A 24 14.53 7.79 -3.40
CA ASN A 24 14.74 6.35 -3.20
C ASN A 24 13.50 5.67 -2.62
N GLN A 25 13.40 4.38 -2.84
CA GLN A 25 12.38 3.54 -2.24
C GLN A 25 12.59 3.43 -0.74
N ALA A 26 11.53 3.67 0.02
CA ALA A 26 11.58 3.52 1.46
C ALA A 26 11.61 2.03 1.85
N SER A 27 12.57 1.66 2.68
CA SER A 27 12.64 0.33 3.29
C SER A 27 12.78 0.44 4.80
N GLY A 28 12.42 -0.61 5.53
CA GLY A 28 12.54 -0.64 6.99
C GLY A 28 13.95 -0.32 7.51
N GLY A 29 15.01 -0.68 6.77
CA GLY A 29 16.39 -0.39 7.11
C GLY A 29 16.88 1.02 6.76
N SER A 30 16.18 1.76 5.90
CA SER A 30 16.54 3.13 5.51
C SER A 30 16.02 4.17 6.51
N THR A 31 16.29 3.98 7.78
CA THR A 31 15.73 4.73 8.89
C THR A 31 15.99 6.23 8.80
N LEU A 32 14.93 7.01 8.91
CA LEU A 32 14.92 8.42 9.30
C LEU A 32 15.74 9.37 8.44
N SER A 33 15.98 9.00 7.19
CA SER A 33 16.42 9.94 6.16
C SER A 33 15.31 10.96 5.89
N PRO A 34 15.60 12.26 5.78
CA PRO A 34 14.60 13.28 5.48
C PRO A 34 13.94 13.10 4.10
N PHE A 35 14.43 12.18 3.29
CA PHE A 35 13.89 11.85 1.96
C PHE A 35 13.01 10.61 1.96
N LYS A 36 12.76 10.01 3.11
CA LYS A 36 12.24 8.66 3.19
C LYS A 36 10.73 8.55 2.94
N HIS A 37 9.94 9.15 3.76
CA HIS A 37 8.48 9.11 3.64
C HIS A 37 7.92 10.51 3.73
N ILE A 38 7.48 11.03 2.60
CA ILE A 38 6.77 12.30 2.54
C ILE A 38 5.33 11.98 2.17
N SER A 39 4.42 12.18 3.11
CA SER A 39 2.99 12.05 2.85
C SER A 39 2.49 13.14 1.92
N PHE A 40 1.46 12.87 1.16
CA PHE A 40 0.70 13.91 0.50
C PHE A 40 -0.09 14.72 1.54
N ALA A 41 -0.14 16.03 1.38
CA ALA A 41 -1.09 16.86 2.12
C ALA A 41 -2.52 16.47 1.70
N PRO A 42 -3.53 16.67 2.56
CA PRO A 42 -4.91 16.34 2.22
C PRO A 42 -5.35 17.01 0.91
N TYR A 43 -5.94 16.23 0.02
CA TYR A 43 -6.39 16.60 -1.33
C TYR A 43 -5.28 17.12 -2.27
N ALA A 44 -4.01 16.92 -1.93
CA ALA A 44 -2.89 17.25 -2.82
C ALA A 44 -2.80 16.24 -3.96
N VAL A 45 -2.51 16.74 -5.14
CA VAL A 45 -2.28 15.97 -6.37
C VAL A 45 -0.93 16.35 -6.95
N ASP A 46 -0.12 15.36 -7.30
CA ASP A 46 1.10 15.54 -8.07
C ASP A 46 0.92 14.92 -9.45
N THR A 47 1.45 15.58 -10.46
CA THR A 47 1.50 15.06 -11.82
C THR A 47 2.89 15.23 -12.40
N TRP A 48 3.37 14.23 -13.10
CA TRP A 48 4.62 14.30 -13.85
C TRP A 48 4.50 13.48 -15.13
N THR A 49 5.33 13.82 -16.11
CA THR A 49 5.41 13.10 -17.39
C THR A 49 6.79 12.47 -17.51
N GLU A 50 6.82 11.23 -17.92
CA GLU A 50 8.02 10.47 -18.22
C GLU A 50 8.05 10.10 -19.70
N ASN A 51 9.22 10.25 -20.30
CA ASN A 51 9.44 9.89 -21.69
C ASN A 51 10.44 8.73 -21.75
N TRP A 52 9.99 7.57 -22.25
CA TRP A 52 10.78 6.36 -22.37
C TRP A 52 11.09 6.09 -23.83
N TYR A 53 12.37 6.10 -24.20
CA TYR A 53 12.78 5.82 -25.58
C TYR A 53 14.20 5.24 -25.64
N PRO A 54 14.51 4.42 -26.66
CA PRO A 54 15.85 3.89 -26.84
C PRO A 54 16.80 4.98 -27.35
N VAL A 55 18.04 4.97 -26.82
CA VAL A 55 19.14 5.80 -27.30
C VAL A 55 20.22 4.92 -27.90
N ARG A 56 20.71 5.27 -29.07
CA ARG A 56 21.61 4.41 -29.83
C ARG A 56 22.90 5.12 -30.19
N LYS A 57 24.07 4.56 -29.80
CA LYS A 57 25.41 4.97 -30.26
C LYS A 57 25.71 6.48 -30.15
N THR A 58 25.20 7.18 -29.18
CA THR A 58 25.47 8.61 -28.99
C THR A 58 26.85 8.88 -28.41
N GLY A 59 27.42 7.91 -27.70
CA GLY A 59 28.69 8.08 -26.97
C GLY A 59 28.53 8.65 -25.56
N GLY A 60 27.31 9.03 -25.19
CA GLY A 60 26.90 9.61 -23.92
C GLY A 60 25.59 10.38 -24.08
N ILE A 61 25.09 10.96 -22.99
CA ILE A 61 23.92 11.85 -23.00
C ILE A 61 24.29 13.11 -22.22
N THR A 62 24.21 14.27 -22.88
CA THR A 62 24.33 15.58 -22.24
C THR A 62 22.97 16.11 -21.85
N ALA A 63 21.97 15.90 -22.69
CA ALA A 63 20.58 16.26 -22.44
C ALA A 63 19.63 15.24 -23.08
N ALA A 64 18.42 15.13 -22.54
CA ALA A 64 17.34 14.36 -23.11
C ALA A 64 16.04 15.17 -23.02
N THR A 65 15.31 15.22 -24.12
CA THR A 65 14.01 15.85 -24.22
C THR A 65 13.00 14.89 -24.79
N GLU A 66 11.74 15.24 -24.87
CA GLU A 66 10.72 14.45 -25.55
C GLU A 66 10.98 14.23 -27.05
N MET A 67 11.90 14.99 -27.63
CA MET A 67 12.22 14.95 -29.08
C MET A 67 13.46 14.12 -29.39
N ALA A 68 14.50 14.20 -28.55
CA ALA A 68 15.78 13.58 -28.84
C ALA A 68 16.67 13.49 -27.59
N ALA A 69 17.61 12.54 -27.62
CA ALA A 69 18.80 12.56 -26.76
C ALA A 69 19.93 13.31 -27.50
N LEU A 70 20.63 14.17 -26.79
CA LEU A 70 21.74 14.96 -27.26
C LEU A 70 23.00 14.62 -26.46
N TYR A 71 24.11 14.36 -27.16
CA TYR A 71 25.44 14.29 -26.58
C TYR A 71 26.33 15.39 -27.16
N LEU A 72 26.91 16.20 -26.28
CA LEU A 72 27.86 17.27 -26.63
C LEU A 72 29.27 16.85 -26.21
N ARG A 73 30.22 17.08 -27.08
CA ARG A 73 31.63 16.88 -26.79
C ARG A 73 32.43 18.12 -27.25
N ARG A 74 33.13 18.75 -26.32
CA ARG A 74 34.07 19.83 -26.63
C ARG A 74 35.45 19.23 -26.95
N THR A 75 36.07 19.72 -27.98
CA THR A 75 37.46 19.45 -28.33
C THR A 75 38.22 20.78 -28.22
N PRO A 76 39.60 20.77 -28.31
CA PRO A 76 40.33 22.01 -28.27
C PRO A 76 39.96 23.03 -29.36
N THR A 77 39.28 22.59 -30.42
CA THR A 77 38.98 23.41 -31.57
C THR A 77 37.51 23.42 -32.02
N HIS A 78 36.74 22.40 -31.61
CA HIS A 78 35.37 22.23 -32.11
C HIS A 78 34.40 21.85 -30.98
N LEU A 79 33.16 22.27 -31.12
CA LEU A 79 32.00 21.73 -30.47
C LEU A 79 31.40 20.65 -31.39
N VAL A 80 31.29 19.44 -30.92
CA VAL A 80 30.73 18.27 -31.65
C VAL A 80 29.43 17.88 -30.96
N TRP A 81 28.40 17.64 -31.73
CA TRP A 81 27.12 17.10 -31.22
C TRP A 81 26.70 15.83 -31.91
N ASN A 82 25.98 14.99 -31.16
CA ASN A 82 25.37 13.78 -31.66
C ASN A 82 23.90 13.77 -31.14
N ILE A 83 22.95 13.87 -32.08
CA ILE A 83 21.53 13.89 -31.78
C ILE A 83 20.92 12.53 -32.16
N SER A 84 20.28 11.86 -31.20
CA SER A 84 19.49 10.65 -31.42
C SER A 84 18.00 11.01 -31.33
N PRO A 85 17.30 11.22 -32.45
CA PRO A 85 15.90 11.62 -32.44
C PRO A 85 14.97 10.43 -32.17
N VAL A 86 13.83 10.69 -31.49
CA VAL A 86 12.81 9.69 -31.17
C VAL A 86 11.70 9.62 -32.22
N ALA A 87 11.63 10.60 -33.09
CA ALA A 87 10.70 10.68 -34.22
C ALA A 87 11.40 11.28 -35.44
N ASP A 88 10.78 11.18 -36.62
CA ASP A 88 11.22 11.91 -37.79
C ASP A 88 10.93 13.40 -37.56
N LEU A 89 11.99 14.22 -37.54
CA LEU A 89 11.91 15.65 -37.27
C LEU A 89 12.59 16.43 -38.39
N ASN A 90 11.98 17.52 -38.78
CA ASN A 90 12.55 18.48 -39.73
C ASN A 90 12.47 19.86 -39.10
N GLY A 91 13.52 20.65 -39.22
CA GLY A 91 13.52 22.00 -38.69
C GLY A 91 14.89 22.66 -38.67
N GLU A 92 14.91 23.89 -38.27
CA GLU A 92 16.11 24.72 -38.14
C GLU A 92 16.85 24.36 -36.84
N LEU A 93 18.04 23.75 -36.93
CA LEU A 93 18.93 23.53 -35.79
C LEU A 93 19.78 24.79 -35.61
N VAL A 94 19.60 25.45 -34.45
CA VAL A 94 20.38 26.65 -34.09
C VAL A 94 21.20 26.37 -32.85
N ILE A 95 22.50 26.69 -32.92
CA ILE A 95 23.42 26.57 -31.77
C ILE A 95 24.01 27.96 -31.51
N LYS A 96 23.82 28.46 -30.29
CA LYS A 96 24.38 29.72 -29.82
C LYS A 96 25.32 29.51 -28.65
N ALA A 97 26.39 30.28 -28.55
CA ALA A 97 27.22 30.39 -27.35
C ALA A 97 27.23 31.85 -26.87
N ASP A 98 26.89 32.07 -25.60
CA ASP A 98 26.77 33.44 -25.03
C ASP A 98 25.95 34.39 -25.92
N ASN A 99 24.81 33.90 -26.44
CA ASN A 99 23.89 34.54 -27.38
C ASN A 99 24.46 34.80 -28.79
N LYS A 100 25.70 34.38 -29.09
CA LYS A 100 26.27 34.50 -30.42
C LYS A 100 26.00 33.19 -31.19
N GLU A 101 25.45 33.32 -32.39
CA GLU A 101 25.17 32.17 -33.26
C GLU A 101 26.48 31.53 -33.73
N LEU A 102 26.59 30.22 -33.55
CA LEU A 102 27.70 29.39 -34.01
C LEU A 102 27.30 28.53 -35.20
N PHE A 103 26.06 28.04 -35.23
CA PHE A 103 25.55 27.15 -36.24
C PHE A 103 24.06 27.40 -36.45
N ASN A 104 23.64 27.39 -37.71
CA ASN A 104 22.25 27.53 -38.10
C ASN A 104 22.02 26.83 -39.45
N GLN A 105 21.29 25.70 -39.42
CA GLN A 105 20.93 24.96 -40.64
C GLN A 105 19.58 24.23 -40.49
N ASN A 106 18.87 24.12 -41.62
CA ASN A 106 17.74 23.25 -41.73
C ASN A 106 18.23 21.79 -41.84
N ILE A 107 17.81 20.94 -40.91
CA ILE A 107 18.19 19.54 -40.87
C ILE A 107 16.95 18.65 -40.94
N ALA A 108 17.15 17.41 -41.43
CA ALA A 108 16.16 16.35 -41.40
C ALA A 108 16.70 15.20 -40.57
N LEU A 109 16.02 14.90 -39.48
CA LEU A 109 16.36 13.84 -38.57
C LEU A 109 15.44 12.65 -38.77
N LYS A 110 15.99 11.45 -38.79
CA LYS A 110 15.26 10.19 -38.90
C LYS A 110 15.29 9.44 -37.60
N THR A 111 14.16 8.88 -37.19
CA THR A 111 13.99 8.11 -35.95
C THR A 111 15.14 7.13 -35.74
N LEU A 112 15.80 7.23 -34.57
CA LEU A 112 16.94 6.39 -34.15
C LEU A 112 18.16 6.40 -35.09
N VAL A 113 18.23 7.35 -36.05
CA VAL A 113 19.41 7.57 -36.87
C VAL A 113 20.14 8.80 -36.32
N ASN A 114 21.35 8.57 -35.82
CA ASN A 114 22.12 9.62 -35.21
C ASN A 114 22.53 10.69 -36.22
N TYR A 115 22.31 11.96 -35.88
CA TYR A 115 22.82 13.08 -36.60
C TYR A 115 24.05 13.64 -35.88
N ILE A 116 25.22 13.54 -36.53
CA ILE A 116 26.49 13.95 -35.97
C ILE A 116 27.05 15.09 -36.84
N ASP A 117 27.39 16.21 -36.20
CA ASP A 117 28.07 17.32 -36.87
C ASP A 117 28.91 18.11 -35.87
N SER A 118 29.58 19.17 -36.33
CA SER A 118 30.47 19.97 -35.51
C SER A 118 30.63 21.39 -36.03
N VAL A 119 30.97 22.31 -35.14
CA VAL A 119 31.33 23.67 -35.51
C VAL A 119 32.66 24.08 -34.82
N ARG A 120 33.45 24.90 -35.47
CA ARG A 120 34.68 25.40 -34.87
C ARG A 120 34.35 26.35 -33.72
N TYR A 121 34.64 25.90 -32.51
CA TYR A 121 34.42 26.61 -31.27
C TYR A 121 35.33 26.09 -30.17
N ALA A 122 36.20 26.96 -29.66
CA ALA A 122 37.16 26.64 -28.61
C ALA A 122 36.80 27.27 -27.25
N GLY A 123 35.66 27.92 -27.15
CA GLY A 123 35.20 28.58 -25.92
C GLY A 123 34.46 27.66 -24.97
N ASN A 124 34.28 28.11 -23.72
CA ASN A 124 33.52 27.46 -22.67
C ASN A 124 32.22 28.23 -22.32
N GLY A 125 31.73 29.08 -23.24
CA GLY A 125 30.53 29.87 -23.03
C GLY A 125 29.27 28.98 -22.84
N HIS A 126 28.20 29.62 -22.35
CA HIS A 126 26.91 29.05 -22.21
C HIS A 126 26.28 28.72 -23.56
N LEU A 127 25.87 27.49 -23.76
CA LEU A 127 25.28 27.01 -25.00
C LEU A 127 23.75 26.99 -24.89
N ASN A 128 23.11 27.50 -25.95
CA ASN A 128 21.68 27.32 -26.19
C ASN A 128 21.50 26.65 -27.55
N ILE A 129 20.84 25.49 -27.53
CA ILE A 129 20.62 24.65 -28.71
C ILE A 129 19.14 24.45 -28.89
N THR A 130 18.61 24.82 -30.04
CA THR A 130 17.18 24.66 -30.37
C THR A 130 16.99 23.96 -31.71
N LEU A 131 15.89 23.19 -31.81
CA LEU A 131 15.40 22.64 -33.07
C LEU A 131 14.02 23.23 -33.33
N ASP A 132 13.88 23.93 -34.42
CA ASP A 132 12.63 24.65 -34.79
C ASP A 132 12.09 25.51 -33.65
N GLY A 133 12.98 26.24 -32.98
CA GLY A 133 12.70 27.10 -31.83
C GLY A 133 12.45 26.36 -30.50
N ARG A 134 12.32 25.01 -30.49
CA ARG A 134 12.15 24.23 -29.29
C ARG A 134 13.51 23.88 -28.67
N PRO A 135 13.68 23.99 -27.34
CA PRO A 135 14.97 23.78 -26.70
C PRO A 135 15.34 22.29 -26.70
N LEU A 136 16.56 21.97 -27.12
CA LEU A 136 17.24 20.70 -26.94
C LEU A 136 18.21 20.75 -25.77
N PHE A 137 18.86 21.91 -25.56
CA PHE A 137 19.83 22.10 -24.47
C PHE A 137 20.00 23.57 -24.11
N ASP A 138 20.18 23.83 -22.82
CA ASP A 138 20.54 25.15 -22.28
C ASP A 138 21.51 24.97 -21.11
N GLY A 139 22.75 25.37 -21.24
CA GLY A 139 23.79 25.16 -20.22
C GLY A 139 25.22 25.23 -20.75
N HIS A 140 26.19 24.84 -19.93
CA HIS A 140 27.62 24.90 -20.31
C HIS A 140 28.12 23.67 -21.08
N GLY A 141 27.33 22.59 -21.20
CA GLY A 141 27.61 21.44 -22.07
C GLY A 141 28.75 20.54 -21.62
N GLU A 142 29.21 20.69 -20.40
CA GLU A 142 30.08 19.69 -19.80
C GLU A 142 29.24 18.52 -19.35
N SER A 143 29.80 17.30 -19.47
CA SER A 143 29.13 16.11 -18.95
C SER A 143 28.65 16.42 -17.54
N PHE A 144 27.39 16.12 -17.25
CA PHE A 144 26.93 16.12 -15.88
C PHE A 144 27.87 15.22 -15.07
N ALA A 145 28.91 15.81 -14.47
CA ALA A 145 29.37 15.25 -13.23
C ALA A 145 28.14 15.29 -12.36
N ILE A 146 27.50 14.12 -12.16
CA ILE A 146 26.53 13.94 -11.11
C ILE A 146 27.31 14.38 -9.87
N GLU A 147 27.15 15.65 -9.48
CA GLU A 147 27.57 16.05 -8.16
C GLU A 147 26.80 15.08 -7.26
N ASN A 148 27.54 14.17 -6.68
CA ASN A 148 27.02 13.33 -5.62
C ASN A 148 26.60 14.29 -4.52
N THR A 149 25.39 14.83 -4.63
CA THR A 149 24.78 15.56 -3.56
C THR A 149 24.78 14.60 -2.38
N ALA A 150 25.67 14.84 -1.43
CA ALA A 150 25.74 14.08 -0.20
C ALA A 150 24.37 14.20 0.46
N ARG A 151 23.55 13.16 0.30
CA ARG A 151 22.24 13.10 0.95
C ARG A 151 22.43 12.31 2.23
N PRO A 152 22.06 12.86 3.40
CA PRO A 152 22.19 12.13 4.64
C PRO A 152 21.23 10.94 4.62
N LEU A 153 21.79 9.73 4.45
CA LEU A 153 21.02 8.48 4.50
C LEU A 153 20.95 7.88 5.91
N VAL A 154 21.75 8.41 6.82
CA VAL A 154 21.82 7.97 8.22
C VAL A 154 21.76 9.19 9.14
N SER A 155 21.22 8.97 10.32
CA SER A 155 21.20 10.00 11.37
C SER A 155 22.59 10.29 11.89
N PRO A 156 22.83 11.51 12.44
CA PRO A 156 24.07 11.78 13.16
C PRO A 156 24.32 10.72 14.24
N PRO A 157 25.58 10.25 14.41
CA PRO A 157 25.89 9.19 15.37
C PRO A 157 25.52 9.50 16.83
N ASP A 158 25.48 10.77 17.18
CA ASP A 158 25.20 11.30 18.51
C ASP A 158 23.73 11.72 18.71
N PHE A 159 22.85 11.43 17.74
CA PHE A 159 21.43 11.79 17.85
C PHE A 159 20.74 10.95 18.92
N ASP A 160 20.16 11.62 19.93
CA ASP A 160 19.41 10.96 21.02
C ASP A 160 17.99 10.56 20.55
N TRP A 161 17.88 9.30 20.15
CA TRP A 161 16.60 8.69 19.73
C TRP A 161 15.62 8.47 20.88
N GLU A 162 16.07 8.55 22.11
CA GLU A 162 15.22 8.43 23.30
C GLU A 162 14.75 9.80 23.81
N SER A 163 15.22 10.90 23.23
CA SER A 163 14.65 12.24 23.49
C SER A 163 13.18 12.31 23.07
N GLU A 164 12.41 13.26 23.62
CA GLU A 164 11.02 13.49 23.18
C GLU A 164 10.92 13.74 21.67
N TYR A 165 11.88 14.48 21.10
CA TYR A 165 11.96 14.72 19.67
C TYR A 165 12.30 13.46 18.87
N GLY A 166 13.24 12.65 19.36
CA GLY A 166 13.58 11.35 18.74
C GLY A 166 12.40 10.38 18.72
N LEU A 167 11.68 10.28 19.84
CA LEU A 167 10.47 9.46 19.96
C LEU A 167 9.36 9.93 19.01
N TYR A 168 9.16 11.24 18.90
CA TYR A 168 8.23 11.83 17.93
C TYR A 168 8.59 11.46 16.49
N LEU A 169 9.87 11.60 16.11
CA LEU A 169 10.33 11.26 14.75
C LEU A 169 10.10 9.79 14.42
N LYS A 170 10.37 8.87 15.35
CA LYS A 170 10.05 7.44 15.18
C LYS A 170 8.56 7.24 14.95
N GLY A 171 7.71 7.82 15.80
CA GLY A 171 6.26 7.70 15.66
C GLY A 171 5.73 8.26 14.35
N LYS A 172 6.22 9.42 13.93
CA LYS A 172 5.87 10.02 12.64
C LYS A 172 6.32 9.17 11.45
N ASP A 173 7.52 8.60 11.49
CA ASP A 173 8.01 7.74 10.43
C ASP A 173 7.15 6.47 10.30
N PHE A 174 6.80 5.83 11.42
CA PHE A 174 5.88 4.69 11.41
C PHE A 174 4.48 5.07 10.88
N ALA A 175 3.95 6.23 11.24
CA ALA A 175 2.68 6.72 10.70
C ALA A 175 2.76 6.89 9.17
N SER A 176 3.86 7.45 8.66
CA SER A 176 4.10 7.60 7.23
C SER A 176 4.22 6.26 6.49
N GLN A 177 4.70 5.22 7.16
CA GLN A 177 4.75 3.84 6.66
C GLN A 177 3.44 3.08 6.84
N ARG A 178 2.37 3.71 7.35
CA ARG A 178 1.09 3.08 7.70
C ARG A 178 1.20 1.97 8.75
N GLN A 179 2.27 1.97 9.54
CA GLN A 179 2.44 1.08 10.70
C GLN A 179 1.82 1.74 11.94
N PHE A 180 0.52 1.90 11.92
CA PHE A 180 -0.20 2.79 12.85
C PHE A 180 -0.10 2.34 14.32
N VAL A 181 -0.06 1.03 14.59
CA VAL A 181 0.12 0.51 15.96
C VAL A 181 1.47 0.93 16.54
N LEU A 182 2.56 0.79 15.76
CA LEU A 182 3.87 1.25 16.17
C LEU A 182 3.95 2.78 16.29
N ALA A 183 3.30 3.49 15.37
CA ALA A 183 3.21 4.94 15.43
C ALA A 183 2.57 5.40 16.77
N GLU A 184 1.45 4.79 17.15
CA GLU A 184 0.74 5.09 18.39
C GLU A 184 1.62 4.81 19.62
N GLU A 185 2.35 3.69 19.63
CA GLU A 185 3.28 3.34 20.71
C GLU A 185 4.37 4.40 20.90
N TRP A 186 5.07 4.79 19.81
CA TRP A 186 6.17 5.73 19.90
C TRP A 186 5.71 7.16 20.18
N LEU A 187 4.60 7.61 19.61
CA LEU A 187 3.98 8.89 19.95
C LEU A 187 3.50 8.91 21.40
N GLY A 188 2.95 7.81 21.90
CA GLY A 188 2.56 7.65 23.30
C GLY A 188 3.76 7.79 24.24
N LYS A 189 4.91 7.18 23.95
CA LYS A 189 6.16 7.35 24.68
C LYS A 189 6.63 8.82 24.68
N CYS A 190 6.54 9.50 23.52
CA CYS A 190 6.82 10.94 23.42
C CYS A 190 5.92 11.75 24.35
N LEU A 191 4.61 11.53 24.29
CA LEU A 191 3.62 12.25 25.10
C LEU A 191 3.69 11.91 26.59
N THR A 192 4.24 10.76 26.96
CA THR A 192 4.55 10.42 28.34
C THR A 192 5.68 11.30 28.89
N LYS A 193 6.71 11.57 28.06
CA LYS A 193 7.81 12.49 28.46
C LYS A 193 7.38 13.95 28.41
N ASN A 194 6.67 14.34 27.37
CA ASN A 194 6.16 15.70 27.20
C ASN A 194 4.68 15.69 26.78
N PRO A 195 3.74 15.77 27.75
CA PRO A 195 2.31 15.75 27.48
C PRO A 195 1.80 16.91 26.60
N TYR A 196 2.64 17.92 26.34
CA TYR A 196 2.32 19.11 25.57
C TYR A 196 3.19 19.24 24.31
N HIS A 197 3.79 18.15 23.84
CA HIS A 197 4.55 18.13 22.59
C HIS A 197 3.60 18.28 21.39
N VAL A 198 3.46 19.51 20.88
CA VAL A 198 2.45 19.90 19.88
C VAL A 198 2.45 18.99 18.64
N PRO A 199 3.60 18.73 17.96
CA PRO A 199 3.60 17.84 16.80
C PRO A 199 3.12 16.41 17.10
N ALA A 200 3.50 15.85 18.27
CA ALA A 200 3.07 14.50 18.65
C ALA A 200 1.57 14.44 18.99
N LEU A 201 1.01 15.50 19.59
CA LEU A 201 -0.42 15.62 19.83
C LEU A 201 -1.20 15.66 18.50
N GLY A 202 -0.70 16.37 17.49
CA GLY A 202 -1.30 16.44 16.17
C GLY A 202 -1.30 15.06 15.46
N GLU A 203 -0.15 14.40 15.40
CA GLU A 203 -0.05 13.05 14.78
C GLU A 203 -0.92 12.03 15.53
N MET A 204 -0.96 12.05 16.87
CA MET A 204 -1.82 11.17 17.66
C MET A 204 -3.30 11.48 17.44
N ALA A 205 -3.69 12.75 17.34
CA ALA A 205 -5.06 13.14 17.01
C ALA A 205 -5.48 12.61 15.63
N GLN A 206 -4.57 12.61 14.66
CA GLN A 206 -4.82 12.03 13.33
C GLN A 206 -5.04 10.51 13.40
N LEU A 207 -4.24 9.78 14.18
CA LEU A 207 -4.43 8.34 14.40
C LEU A 207 -5.79 8.04 15.04
N LEU A 208 -6.20 8.82 16.05
CA LEU A 208 -7.50 8.66 16.70
C LEU A 208 -8.68 8.98 15.76
N HIS A 209 -8.53 10.03 14.91
CA HIS A 209 -9.53 10.33 13.88
C HIS A 209 -9.71 9.14 12.93
N ARG A 210 -8.60 8.57 12.42
CA ARG A 210 -8.61 7.37 11.58
C ARG A 210 -9.32 6.18 12.23
N LYS A 211 -9.23 6.05 13.55
CA LYS A 211 -9.91 5.00 14.33
C LYS A 211 -11.40 5.28 14.57
N GLY A 212 -11.95 6.39 14.06
CA GLY A 212 -13.33 6.84 14.33
C GLY A 212 -13.53 7.39 15.74
N LEU A 213 -12.46 7.69 16.47
CA LEU A 213 -12.47 8.26 17.82
C LEU A 213 -12.42 9.79 17.73
N TYR A 214 -13.48 10.38 17.16
CA TYR A 214 -13.51 11.81 16.79
C TYR A 214 -13.44 12.73 17.99
N LYS A 215 -14.08 12.36 19.11
CA LYS A 215 -14.06 13.16 20.32
C LYS A 215 -12.65 13.22 20.92
N GLU A 216 -12.01 12.10 21.04
CA GLU A 216 -10.63 11.97 21.56
C GLU A 216 -9.63 12.69 20.64
N SER A 217 -9.80 12.58 19.33
CA SER A 217 -9.04 13.34 18.34
C SER A 217 -9.20 14.85 18.54
N LEU A 218 -10.45 15.32 18.69
CA LEU A 218 -10.76 16.73 18.95
C LEU A 218 -10.14 17.23 20.26
N ASP A 219 -10.19 16.41 21.32
CA ASP A 219 -9.60 16.75 22.63
C ASP A 219 -8.08 16.92 22.53
N LEU A 220 -7.37 16.03 21.79
CA LEU A 220 -5.93 16.17 21.56
C LEU A 220 -5.58 17.36 20.65
N ALA A 221 -6.36 17.60 19.61
CA ALA A 221 -6.19 18.77 18.76
C ALA A 221 -6.35 20.07 19.58
N ASN A 222 -7.37 20.18 20.42
CA ASN A 222 -7.56 21.33 21.31
C ASN A 222 -6.41 21.47 22.33
N LYS A 223 -5.88 20.36 22.85
CA LYS A 223 -4.71 20.38 23.73
C LYS A 223 -3.47 20.91 23.03
N ALA A 224 -3.23 20.52 21.77
CA ALA A 224 -2.15 21.07 20.95
C ALA A 224 -2.33 22.59 20.74
N LEU A 225 -3.55 23.01 20.43
CA LEU A 225 -3.90 24.42 20.20
C LEU A 225 -3.83 25.29 21.49
N SER A 226 -3.92 24.71 22.66
CA SER A 226 -3.69 25.43 23.90
C SER A 226 -2.22 25.90 24.09
N VAL A 227 -1.29 25.23 23.37
CA VAL A 227 0.13 25.57 23.35
C VAL A 227 0.49 26.42 22.12
N ASN A 228 0.04 25.98 20.94
CA ASN A 228 0.24 26.69 19.67
C ASN A 228 -1.09 26.87 18.95
N THR A 229 -1.74 27.99 19.13
CA THR A 229 -3.05 28.33 18.58
C THR A 229 -3.09 28.26 17.04
N TYR A 230 -1.97 28.47 16.37
CA TYR A 230 -1.86 28.46 14.90
C TYR A 230 -1.24 27.20 14.33
N ASP A 231 -1.12 26.11 15.14
CA ASP A 231 -0.63 24.86 14.60
C ASP A 231 -1.53 24.35 13.46
N PRO A 232 -0.97 24.15 12.24
CA PRO A 232 -1.80 23.85 11.05
C PRO A 232 -2.51 22.50 11.13
N LEU A 233 -1.78 21.45 11.56
CA LEU A 233 -2.33 20.10 11.66
C LEU A 233 -3.43 20.04 12.73
N ALA A 234 -3.18 20.61 13.91
CA ALA A 234 -4.15 20.61 15.00
C ALA A 234 -5.43 21.38 14.63
N ASN A 235 -5.33 22.54 13.94
CA ASN A 235 -6.50 23.26 13.46
C ASN A 235 -7.26 22.48 12.38
N TYR A 236 -6.57 21.84 11.43
CA TYR A 236 -7.22 21.00 10.44
C TYR A 236 -7.96 19.82 11.07
N LEU A 237 -7.33 19.12 12.01
CA LEU A 237 -7.96 18.00 12.73
C LEU A 237 -9.09 18.44 13.65
N ARG A 238 -8.98 19.64 14.26
CA ARG A 238 -10.11 20.25 14.96
C ARG A 238 -11.30 20.45 14.04
N GLY A 239 -11.05 20.96 12.82
CA GLY A 239 -12.07 21.08 11.79
C GLY A 239 -12.70 19.75 11.41
N LEU A 240 -11.87 18.80 11.04
CA LEU A 240 -12.29 17.49 10.53
C LEU A 240 -13.03 16.66 11.59
N SER A 241 -12.47 16.54 12.81
CA SER A 241 -13.07 15.75 13.88
C SER A 241 -14.35 16.37 14.43
N ALA A 242 -14.40 17.72 14.54
CA ALA A 242 -15.61 18.42 14.95
C ALA A 242 -16.73 18.30 13.92
N GLN A 243 -16.41 18.33 12.62
CA GLN A 243 -17.38 18.11 11.53
C GLN A 243 -18.03 16.72 11.63
N GLN A 244 -17.23 15.68 11.79
CA GLN A 244 -17.70 14.30 11.95
C GLN A 244 -18.48 14.09 13.26
N TYR A 245 -18.10 14.81 14.33
CA TYR A 245 -18.80 14.77 15.62
C TYR A 245 -20.06 15.65 15.65
N GLY A 246 -20.34 16.41 14.58
CA GLY A 246 -21.53 17.26 14.44
C GLY A 246 -21.41 18.66 15.02
N LEU A 247 -20.22 19.10 15.43
CA LEU A 247 -19.94 20.43 16.01
C LEU A 247 -19.53 21.44 14.93
N LEU A 248 -20.45 21.78 14.01
CA LEU A 248 -20.15 22.55 12.80
C LEU A 248 -19.51 23.91 13.06
N THR A 249 -19.88 24.63 14.12
CA THR A 249 -19.24 25.91 14.48
C THR A 249 -17.78 25.73 14.85
N VAL A 250 -17.47 24.70 15.65
CA VAL A 250 -16.09 24.37 16.03
C VAL A 250 -15.29 23.93 14.81
N ALA A 251 -15.94 23.21 13.88
CA ALA A 251 -15.30 22.77 12.63
C ALA A 251 -14.94 23.99 11.76
N LYS A 252 -15.85 24.95 11.58
CA LYS A 252 -15.56 26.20 10.84
C LYS A 252 -14.40 26.98 11.44
N ASP A 253 -14.32 27.10 12.75
CA ASP A 253 -13.21 27.79 13.41
C ASP A 253 -11.86 27.11 13.13
N GLY A 254 -11.82 25.76 13.22
CA GLY A 254 -10.61 25.00 12.93
C GLY A 254 -10.17 25.17 11.48
N TYR A 255 -11.09 24.99 10.53
CA TYR A 255 -10.78 25.17 9.10
C TYR A 255 -10.38 26.62 8.77
N ALA A 256 -11.01 27.63 9.37
CA ALA A 256 -10.70 29.04 9.12
C ALA A 256 -9.26 29.39 9.50
N VAL A 257 -8.66 28.71 10.45
CA VAL A 257 -7.23 28.87 10.78
C VAL A 257 -6.37 27.95 9.90
N ALA A 258 -6.79 26.72 9.63
CA ALA A 258 -6.04 25.76 8.81
C ALA A 258 -5.77 26.26 7.37
N VAL A 259 -6.66 27.11 6.78
CA VAL A 259 -6.45 27.72 5.47
C VAL A 259 -5.21 28.61 5.36
N LEU A 260 -4.64 29.04 6.48
CA LEU A 260 -3.41 29.82 6.51
C LEU A 260 -2.19 29.00 6.08
N SER A 261 -2.24 27.69 6.25
CA SER A 261 -1.18 26.77 5.86
C SER A 261 -1.36 26.28 4.41
N PRO A 262 -0.34 26.39 3.54
CA PRO A 262 -0.40 25.84 2.18
C PRO A 262 -0.73 24.34 2.14
N ALA A 263 -0.26 23.56 3.12
CA ALA A 263 -0.48 22.11 3.19
C ALA A 263 -1.95 21.72 3.41
N TYR A 264 -2.72 22.53 4.15
CA TYR A 264 -4.10 22.22 4.50
C TYR A 264 -5.14 23.12 3.83
N ARG A 265 -4.68 24.16 3.12
CA ARG A 265 -5.52 25.23 2.58
C ARG A 265 -6.65 24.73 1.69
N ALA A 266 -6.31 23.92 0.68
CA ALA A 266 -7.33 23.40 -0.24
C ALA A 266 -8.36 22.52 0.49
N ALA A 267 -7.91 21.58 1.33
CA ALA A 267 -8.77 20.71 2.08
C ALA A 267 -9.65 21.45 3.11
N ALA A 268 -9.09 22.47 3.78
CA ALA A 268 -9.85 23.27 4.73
C ALA A 268 -10.92 24.11 4.03
N PHE A 269 -10.63 24.71 2.86
CA PHE A 269 -11.65 25.39 2.06
C PHE A 269 -12.73 24.42 1.57
N THR A 270 -12.37 23.18 1.20
CA THR A 270 -13.35 22.15 0.83
C THR A 270 -14.25 21.80 2.01
N GLY A 271 -13.70 21.63 3.22
CA GLY A 271 -14.50 21.40 4.43
C GLY A 271 -15.45 22.59 4.75
N LEU A 272 -14.98 23.83 4.60
CA LEU A 272 -15.83 25.02 4.75
C LEU A 272 -16.95 25.05 3.70
N ALA A 273 -16.67 24.65 2.46
CA ALA A 273 -17.68 24.55 1.40
C ALA A 273 -18.75 23.50 1.74
N GLN A 274 -18.36 22.31 2.22
CA GLN A 274 -19.30 21.27 2.65
C GLN A 274 -20.20 21.77 3.79
N ILE A 275 -19.65 22.46 4.77
CA ILE A 275 -20.45 23.02 5.87
C ILE A 275 -21.41 24.10 5.36
N ALA A 276 -20.95 25.01 4.48
CA ALA A 276 -21.80 26.04 3.88
C ALA A 276 -22.98 25.41 3.10
N LEU A 277 -22.74 24.33 2.34
CA LEU A 277 -23.80 23.58 1.64
C LEU A 277 -24.83 22.97 2.60
N ARG A 278 -24.38 22.41 3.73
CA ARG A 278 -25.31 21.91 4.78
C ARG A 278 -26.15 23.02 5.40
N GLU A 279 -25.61 24.23 5.46
CA GLU A 279 -26.33 25.42 5.97
C GLU A 279 -27.19 26.10 4.89
N GLY A 280 -27.15 25.65 3.64
CA GLY A 280 -27.87 26.21 2.51
C GLY A 280 -27.24 27.47 1.92
N ASP A 281 -26.02 27.82 2.32
CA ASP A 281 -25.26 28.95 1.79
C ASP A 281 -24.50 28.54 0.50
N TRP A 282 -25.22 28.52 -0.61
CA TRP A 282 -24.67 28.16 -1.93
C TRP A 282 -23.59 29.15 -2.42
N GLY A 283 -23.77 30.45 -2.15
CA GLY A 283 -22.81 31.46 -2.56
C GLY A 283 -21.49 31.38 -1.79
N GLY A 284 -21.58 31.19 -0.47
CA GLY A 284 -20.42 30.95 0.39
C GLY A 284 -19.68 29.68 0.01
N ALA A 285 -20.41 28.60 -0.26
CA ALA A 285 -19.84 27.33 -0.69
C ALA A 285 -19.06 27.47 -2.01
N GLU A 286 -19.64 28.12 -3.01
CA GLU A 286 -18.95 28.37 -4.28
C GLU A 286 -17.66 29.15 -4.09
N GLY A 287 -17.71 30.25 -3.30
CA GLY A 287 -16.53 31.04 -3.02
C GLY A 287 -15.41 30.27 -2.29
N PHE A 288 -15.78 29.29 -1.45
CA PHE A 288 -14.78 28.41 -0.83
C PHE A 288 -14.23 27.39 -1.81
N VAL A 289 -15.05 26.80 -2.70
CA VAL A 289 -14.60 25.89 -3.76
C VAL A 289 -13.64 26.57 -4.72
N GLU A 290 -13.94 27.81 -5.15
CA GLU A 290 -13.04 28.60 -6.00
C GLU A 290 -11.67 28.83 -5.34
N LYS A 291 -11.65 29.15 -4.06
CA LYS A 291 -10.40 29.29 -3.30
C LYS A 291 -9.66 27.97 -3.18
N ALA A 292 -10.34 26.84 -2.97
CA ALA A 292 -9.72 25.52 -2.94
C ALA A 292 -9.04 25.19 -4.29
N LEU A 293 -9.76 25.36 -5.40
CA LEU A 293 -9.29 25.09 -6.75
C LEU A 293 -8.18 26.07 -7.21
N ALA A 294 -8.17 27.32 -6.72
CA ALA A 294 -7.07 28.27 -6.98
C ALA A 294 -5.73 27.77 -6.38
N HIS A 295 -5.77 26.96 -5.32
CA HIS A 295 -4.56 26.39 -4.70
C HIS A 295 -4.26 24.97 -5.18
N GLN A 296 -5.27 24.20 -5.50
CA GLN A 296 -5.17 22.82 -5.97
C GLN A 296 -6.14 22.57 -7.13
N PRO A 297 -5.80 22.99 -8.35
CA PRO A 297 -6.70 22.90 -9.51
C PRO A 297 -7.12 21.47 -9.87
N ALA A 298 -6.27 20.49 -9.56
CA ALA A 298 -6.51 19.07 -9.83
C ALA A 298 -7.22 18.32 -8.68
N SER A 299 -7.72 19.05 -7.65
CA SER A 299 -8.46 18.41 -6.56
C SER A 299 -9.82 17.91 -7.03
N ASP A 300 -9.96 16.58 -7.21
CA ASP A 300 -11.24 15.96 -7.61
C ASP A 300 -12.36 16.33 -6.63
N HIS A 301 -12.09 16.31 -5.34
CA HIS A 301 -13.03 16.66 -4.29
C HIS A 301 -13.64 18.06 -4.46
N SER A 302 -12.79 19.06 -4.72
CA SER A 302 -13.26 20.42 -4.94
C SER A 302 -13.99 20.57 -6.29
N ARG A 303 -13.53 19.85 -7.34
CA ARG A 303 -14.20 19.81 -8.65
C ARG A 303 -15.59 19.17 -8.54
N HIS A 304 -15.75 18.09 -7.79
CA HIS A 304 -17.03 17.44 -7.55
C HIS A 304 -18.04 18.39 -6.88
N LEU A 305 -17.61 19.12 -5.84
CA LEU A 305 -18.47 20.14 -5.23
C LEU A 305 -18.84 21.25 -6.22
N GLN A 306 -17.90 21.68 -7.06
CA GLN A 306 -18.16 22.71 -8.09
C GLN A 306 -19.25 22.26 -9.08
N MET A 307 -19.12 21.04 -9.64
CA MET A 307 -20.12 20.47 -10.57
C MET A 307 -21.49 20.42 -9.94
N MET A 308 -21.57 19.89 -8.70
CA MET A 308 -22.81 19.78 -7.94
C MET A 308 -23.44 21.16 -7.67
N ILE A 309 -22.65 22.16 -7.24
CA ILE A 309 -23.12 23.53 -7.01
C ILE A 309 -23.68 24.12 -8.32
N PHE A 310 -22.97 24.01 -9.44
CA PHE A 310 -23.46 24.49 -10.72
C PHE A 310 -24.79 23.84 -11.14
N ARG A 311 -24.90 22.52 -11.02
CA ARG A 311 -26.16 21.82 -11.31
C ARG A 311 -27.30 22.28 -10.40
N LYS A 312 -27.09 22.31 -9.10
CA LYS A 312 -28.11 22.68 -8.10
C LYS A 312 -28.53 24.15 -8.19
N THR A 313 -27.67 25.01 -8.67
CA THR A 313 -27.97 26.44 -8.93
C THR A 313 -28.43 26.71 -10.36
N GLN A 314 -28.84 25.64 -11.10
CA GLN A 314 -29.39 25.70 -12.47
C GLN A 314 -28.43 26.25 -13.54
N ARG A 315 -27.14 26.21 -13.32
CA ARG A 315 -26.08 26.57 -14.26
C ARG A 315 -25.62 25.35 -15.05
N SER A 316 -26.54 24.75 -15.80
CA SER A 316 -26.34 23.45 -16.45
C SER A 316 -25.18 23.42 -17.43
N ASP A 317 -24.91 24.50 -18.17
CA ASP A 317 -23.79 24.57 -19.11
C ASP A 317 -22.44 24.56 -18.38
N GLN A 318 -22.34 25.28 -17.25
CA GLN A 318 -21.11 25.28 -16.43
C GLN A 318 -20.89 23.94 -15.77
N ALA A 319 -21.94 23.29 -15.26
CA ALA A 319 -21.87 21.94 -14.69
C ALA A 319 -21.40 20.92 -15.74
N ARG A 320 -21.93 21.00 -16.97
CA ARG A 320 -21.53 20.15 -18.09
C ARG A 320 -20.06 20.32 -18.44
N LEU A 321 -19.62 21.56 -18.64
CA LEU A 321 -18.24 21.87 -18.99
C LEU A 321 -17.27 21.37 -17.90
N ALA A 322 -17.61 21.57 -16.62
CA ALA A 322 -16.78 21.10 -15.50
C ALA A 322 -16.69 19.56 -15.47
N ALA A 323 -17.80 18.86 -15.69
CA ALA A 323 -17.82 17.40 -15.72
C ALA A 323 -17.07 16.82 -16.94
N GLU A 324 -17.22 17.41 -18.12
CA GLU A 324 -16.50 17.01 -19.32
C GLU A 324 -14.99 17.25 -19.18
N SER A 325 -14.58 18.36 -18.57
CA SER A 325 -13.16 18.64 -18.27
C SER A 325 -12.58 17.61 -17.29
N ALA A 326 -13.30 17.27 -16.22
CA ALA A 326 -12.85 16.27 -15.27
C ALA A 326 -12.71 14.89 -15.93
N LEU A 327 -13.65 14.48 -16.78
CA LEU A 327 -13.60 13.23 -17.54
C LEU A 327 -12.50 13.20 -18.60
N ALA A 328 -12.10 14.35 -19.14
CA ALA A 328 -10.95 14.43 -20.05
C ALA A 328 -9.63 14.21 -19.32
N ASP A 329 -9.52 14.73 -18.09
CA ASP A 329 -8.34 14.55 -17.24
C ASP A 329 -8.32 13.13 -16.61
N ASN A 330 -9.46 12.64 -16.15
CA ASN A 330 -9.63 11.33 -15.51
C ASN A 330 -10.87 10.60 -16.05
N PRO A 331 -10.72 9.72 -17.05
CA PRO A 331 -11.85 8.96 -17.61
C PRO A 331 -12.54 8.02 -16.62
N LEU A 332 -11.96 7.77 -15.44
CA LEU A 332 -12.52 6.95 -14.36
C LEU A 332 -13.21 7.79 -13.27
N ASP A 333 -13.36 9.10 -13.46
CA ASP A 333 -14.13 9.93 -12.54
C ASP A 333 -15.63 9.60 -12.64
N HIS A 334 -16.07 8.65 -11.82
CA HIS A 334 -17.47 8.20 -11.81
C HIS A 334 -18.42 9.26 -11.25
N PHE A 335 -17.96 10.15 -10.36
CA PHE A 335 -18.76 11.26 -9.87
C PHE A 335 -19.08 12.26 -10.98
N ALA A 336 -18.08 12.71 -11.74
CA ALA A 336 -18.28 13.58 -12.89
C ALA A 336 -19.19 12.94 -13.95
N ARG A 337 -19.04 11.63 -14.17
CA ARG A 337 -19.91 10.87 -15.06
C ARG A 337 -21.36 10.82 -14.59
N TYR A 338 -21.57 10.65 -13.29
CA TYR A 338 -22.90 10.66 -12.70
C TYR A 338 -23.55 12.04 -12.83
N GLU A 339 -22.84 13.11 -12.47
CA GLU A 339 -23.33 14.49 -12.61
C GLU A 339 -23.74 14.81 -14.07
N LEU A 340 -22.90 14.42 -15.04
CA LEU A 340 -23.21 14.56 -16.46
C LEU A 340 -24.43 13.74 -16.86
N GLY A 341 -24.56 12.54 -16.32
CA GLY A 341 -25.73 11.67 -16.52
C GLY A 341 -27.00 12.28 -15.98
N VAL A 342 -26.97 12.88 -14.79
CA VAL A 342 -28.11 13.59 -14.19
C VAL A 342 -28.55 14.78 -15.07
N LEU A 343 -27.59 15.58 -15.55
CA LEU A 343 -27.87 16.69 -16.47
C LEU A 343 -28.53 16.23 -17.78
N ASN A 344 -28.21 15.03 -18.24
CA ASN A 344 -28.76 14.43 -19.47
C ASN A 344 -30.06 13.60 -19.21
N GLY A 345 -30.52 13.52 -17.97
CA GLY A 345 -31.68 12.69 -17.58
C GLY A 345 -31.45 11.18 -17.67
N LYS A 346 -30.19 10.73 -17.73
CA LYS A 346 -29.76 9.32 -17.86
C LYS A 346 -28.52 9.03 -16.99
N PRO A 347 -28.63 9.05 -15.66
CA PRO A 347 -27.49 8.79 -14.77
C PRO A 347 -27.21 7.29 -14.65
N GLU A 348 -26.66 6.67 -15.69
CA GLU A 348 -26.36 5.24 -15.72
C GLU A 348 -24.86 5.02 -15.56
N LEU A 349 -24.46 4.30 -14.49
CA LEU A 349 -23.06 4.01 -14.16
C LEU A 349 -22.67 2.54 -14.35
N THR A 350 -23.63 1.62 -14.38
CA THR A 350 -23.41 0.15 -14.35
C THR A 350 -22.45 -0.36 -15.41
N LYS A 351 -22.41 0.26 -16.59
CA LYS A 351 -21.51 -0.12 -17.67
C LYS A 351 -20.08 0.39 -17.52
N TYR A 352 -19.84 1.31 -16.58
CA TYR A 352 -18.53 1.92 -16.35
C TYR A 352 -17.86 1.41 -15.08
N ILE A 353 -18.67 1.07 -14.05
CA ILE A 353 -18.20 0.49 -12.79
C ILE A 353 -18.24 -1.02 -12.95
N THR A 354 -17.09 -1.62 -13.26
CA THR A 354 -16.96 -3.05 -13.60
C THR A 354 -15.94 -3.79 -12.72
N ASN A 355 -15.53 -3.17 -11.60
CA ASN A 355 -14.62 -3.77 -10.64
C ASN A 355 -15.30 -4.88 -9.81
N GLU A 356 -14.53 -5.56 -8.97
CA GLU A 356 -15.01 -6.71 -8.18
C GLU A 356 -16.04 -6.31 -7.09
N LEU A 357 -15.98 -5.06 -6.60
CA LEU A 357 -16.84 -4.53 -5.55
C LEU A 357 -17.54 -3.24 -6.00
N PRO A 358 -18.34 -3.29 -7.05
CA PRO A 358 -18.91 -2.08 -7.68
C PRO A 358 -19.78 -1.25 -6.72
N HIS A 359 -20.40 -1.86 -5.72
CA HIS A 359 -21.18 -1.18 -4.70
C HIS A 359 -20.37 -0.17 -3.87
N GLU A 360 -19.06 -0.37 -3.72
CA GLU A 360 -18.19 0.53 -2.97
C GLU A 360 -18.06 1.91 -3.64
N ASP A 361 -18.02 1.96 -4.98
CA ASP A 361 -18.01 3.24 -5.71
C ASP A 361 -19.29 4.03 -5.50
N TYR A 362 -20.43 3.35 -5.47
CA TYR A 362 -21.71 4.00 -5.20
C TYR A 362 -21.80 4.54 -3.77
N ILE A 363 -21.29 3.78 -2.78
CA ILE A 363 -21.23 4.24 -1.39
C ILE A 363 -20.33 5.46 -1.29
N GLU A 364 -19.13 5.42 -1.89
CA GLU A 364 -18.16 6.52 -1.87
C GLU A 364 -18.78 7.81 -2.40
N MET A 365 -19.35 7.76 -3.60
CA MET A 365 -20.02 8.92 -4.19
C MET A 365 -21.23 9.40 -3.37
N ALA A 366 -22.00 8.49 -2.80
CA ALA A 366 -23.16 8.85 -1.97
C ALA A 366 -22.73 9.55 -0.67
N LEU A 367 -21.62 9.15 -0.06
CA LEU A 367 -21.07 9.81 1.12
C LEU A 367 -20.67 11.26 0.81
N TRP A 368 -20.11 11.54 -0.38
CA TRP A 368 -19.84 12.89 -0.85
C TRP A 368 -21.08 13.80 -0.84
N TYR A 369 -22.18 13.30 -1.40
CA TYR A 369 -23.45 14.04 -1.37
C TYR A 369 -23.97 14.22 0.07
N ARG A 370 -23.83 13.20 0.91
CA ARG A 370 -24.25 13.26 2.32
C ARG A 370 -23.45 14.29 3.11
N GLU A 371 -22.14 14.34 2.92
CA GLU A 371 -21.27 15.33 3.56
C GLU A 371 -21.62 16.76 3.17
N ALA A 372 -22.07 16.96 1.94
CA ALA A 372 -22.61 18.23 1.46
C ALA A 372 -24.07 18.47 1.83
N GLY A 373 -24.72 17.59 2.62
CA GLY A 373 -26.14 17.71 2.99
C GLY A 373 -27.14 17.42 1.86
N GLN A 374 -26.67 16.84 0.74
CA GLN A 374 -27.50 16.54 -0.44
C GLN A 374 -28.07 15.12 -0.36
N TYR A 375 -28.93 14.87 0.62
CA TYR A 375 -29.42 13.54 0.95
C TYR A 375 -30.28 12.91 -0.14
N ASP A 376 -31.05 13.70 -0.91
CA ASP A 376 -31.86 13.20 -2.03
C ASP A 376 -30.99 12.65 -3.16
N ASP A 377 -29.89 13.34 -3.51
CA ASP A 377 -28.92 12.86 -4.51
C ASP A 377 -28.23 11.61 -4.04
N ALA A 378 -27.78 11.59 -2.77
CA ALA A 378 -27.15 10.40 -2.18
C ALA A 378 -28.10 9.18 -2.23
N LEU A 379 -29.37 9.36 -1.87
CA LEU A 379 -30.35 8.28 -1.90
C LEU A 379 -30.66 7.81 -3.34
N ALA A 380 -30.77 8.76 -4.28
CA ALA A 380 -30.99 8.44 -5.69
C ALA A 380 -29.83 7.62 -6.29
N LEU A 381 -28.61 7.91 -5.88
CA LEU A 381 -27.43 7.17 -6.28
C LEU A 381 -27.38 5.77 -5.64
N LEU A 382 -27.59 5.65 -4.32
CA LEU A 382 -27.59 4.37 -3.61
C LEU A 382 -28.66 3.40 -4.15
N LYS A 383 -29.81 3.92 -4.62
CA LYS A 383 -30.86 3.10 -5.26
C LYS A 383 -30.44 2.49 -6.60
N GLN A 384 -29.38 2.98 -7.23
CA GLN A 384 -28.84 2.42 -8.48
C GLN A 384 -27.70 1.42 -8.22
N ALA A 385 -27.19 1.37 -7.00
CA ALA A 385 -26.11 0.48 -6.63
C ALA A 385 -26.53 -1.00 -6.71
N PRO A 386 -25.59 -1.90 -7.00
CA PRO A 386 -25.83 -3.34 -6.83
C PRO A 386 -26.29 -3.68 -5.42
N GLU A 387 -27.12 -4.71 -5.30
CA GLU A 387 -27.64 -5.17 -4.02
C GLU A 387 -26.49 -5.58 -3.07
N ASN A 388 -26.40 -4.90 -1.93
CA ASN A 388 -25.42 -5.18 -0.89
C ASN A 388 -25.94 -4.66 0.46
N PRO A 389 -25.80 -5.39 1.57
CA PRO A 389 -26.25 -4.95 2.90
C PRO A 389 -25.74 -3.56 3.31
N MET A 390 -24.48 -3.19 3.00
CA MET A 390 -23.93 -1.87 3.34
C MET A 390 -24.62 -0.74 2.55
N VAL A 391 -24.88 -0.95 1.26
CA VAL A 391 -25.64 0.00 0.43
C VAL A 391 -27.02 0.24 1.03
N GLU A 392 -27.70 -0.81 1.41
CA GLU A 392 -29.05 -0.72 1.97
C GLU A 392 -29.08 -0.08 3.35
N LEU A 393 -28.08 -0.35 4.20
CA LEU A 393 -27.93 0.34 5.49
C LEU A 393 -27.71 1.84 5.28
N TRP A 394 -26.83 2.23 4.35
CA TRP A 394 -26.63 3.64 4.00
C TRP A 394 -27.87 4.29 3.39
N ALA A 395 -28.59 3.58 2.52
CA ALA A 395 -29.85 4.08 1.96
C ALA A 395 -30.92 4.27 3.03
N SER A 396 -31.07 3.32 3.96
CA SER A 396 -32.00 3.41 5.09
C SER A 396 -31.65 4.59 6.01
N ASP A 397 -30.37 4.77 6.35
CA ASP A 397 -29.90 5.88 7.17
C ASP A 397 -30.12 7.24 6.47
N THR A 398 -29.85 7.31 5.16
CA THR A 398 -30.08 8.52 4.36
C THR A 398 -31.57 8.85 4.26
N GLN A 399 -32.43 7.85 4.02
CA GLN A 399 -33.89 8.03 3.96
C GLN A 399 -34.44 8.58 5.29
N HIS A 400 -33.88 8.13 6.41
CA HIS A 400 -34.30 8.66 7.73
C HIS A 400 -33.94 10.14 7.92
N LEU A 401 -32.80 10.60 7.41
CA LEU A 401 -32.43 12.01 7.44
C LEU A 401 -33.40 12.89 6.64
N ILE A 402 -34.03 12.32 5.59
CA ILE A 402 -35.03 13.03 4.76
C ILE A 402 -36.42 13.05 5.41
N SER A 403 -36.90 11.88 5.87
CA SER A 403 -38.31 11.70 6.17
C SER A 403 -38.68 11.33 7.61
N GLN A 404 -37.69 11.13 8.49
CA GLN A 404 -37.86 10.67 9.88
C GLN A 404 -38.79 9.44 10.04
N GLY A 405 -38.85 8.58 9.00
CA GLY A 405 -39.68 7.37 8.99
C GLY A 405 -39.18 6.26 9.91
N ASN A 406 -40.06 5.29 10.23
CA ASN A 406 -39.74 4.13 11.04
C ASN A 406 -38.90 3.13 10.23
N LYS A 407 -37.68 2.78 10.73
CA LYS A 407 -36.68 1.91 10.05
C LYS A 407 -36.69 0.46 10.53
N GLU A 408 -37.32 0.15 11.64
CA GLU A 408 -37.07 -1.06 12.43
C GLU A 408 -37.22 -2.37 11.65
N ASN A 409 -38.28 -2.50 10.87
CA ASN A 409 -38.50 -3.73 10.10
C ASN A 409 -37.56 -3.89 8.90
N VAL A 410 -37.08 -2.79 8.34
CA VAL A 410 -36.15 -2.80 7.20
C VAL A 410 -34.76 -3.23 7.64
N LEU A 411 -34.26 -2.71 8.78
CA LEU A 411 -32.92 -3.03 9.29
C LEU A 411 -32.76 -4.53 9.56
N SER A 412 -33.76 -5.16 10.20
CA SER A 412 -33.70 -6.60 10.46
C SER A 412 -33.66 -7.42 9.16
N GLN A 413 -34.39 -7.02 8.13
CA GLN A 413 -34.39 -7.71 6.83
C GLN A 413 -33.02 -7.57 6.12
N ILE A 414 -32.43 -6.37 6.11
CA ILE A 414 -31.12 -6.11 5.50
C ILE A 414 -30.06 -7.01 6.15
N LEU A 415 -30.05 -7.08 7.47
CA LEU A 415 -29.03 -7.80 8.23
C LEU A 415 -29.21 -9.33 8.23
N THR A 416 -30.28 -9.87 7.65
CA THR A 416 -30.43 -11.31 7.43
C THR A 416 -29.87 -11.77 6.06
N LYS A 417 -29.50 -10.86 5.19
CA LYS A 417 -28.91 -11.17 3.88
C LYS A 417 -27.53 -11.81 4.01
N SER A 418 -27.05 -12.42 2.92
CA SER A 418 -25.71 -12.98 2.86
C SER A 418 -24.65 -11.93 3.18
N PRO A 419 -23.66 -12.24 4.04
CA PRO A 419 -22.51 -11.36 4.29
C PRO A 419 -21.42 -11.46 3.22
N GLU A 420 -21.66 -12.22 2.17
CA GLU A 420 -20.69 -12.39 1.08
C GLU A 420 -20.46 -11.06 0.37
N PHE A 421 -19.19 -10.72 0.13
CA PHE A 421 -18.75 -9.43 -0.44
C PHE A 421 -19.16 -8.20 0.38
N VAL A 422 -19.34 -8.35 1.68
CA VAL A 422 -19.59 -7.24 2.61
C VAL A 422 -18.34 -6.98 3.43
N PHE A 423 -17.63 -5.89 3.12
CA PHE A 423 -16.35 -5.52 3.73
C PHE A 423 -16.38 -4.07 4.21
N PRO A 424 -17.02 -3.76 5.34
CA PRO A 424 -16.97 -2.41 5.91
C PRO A 424 -15.53 -1.96 6.08
N SER A 425 -15.20 -0.78 5.55
CA SER A 425 -13.81 -0.30 5.48
C SER A 425 -13.64 1.17 5.89
N ARG A 426 -14.75 1.93 5.98
CA ARG A 426 -14.73 3.36 6.30
C ARG A 426 -15.04 3.58 7.78
N HIS A 427 -14.33 4.49 8.41
CA HIS A 427 -14.59 4.80 9.83
C HIS A 427 -16.01 5.37 10.07
N GLU A 428 -16.65 6.01 9.07
CA GLU A 428 -18.05 6.46 9.13
C GLU A 428 -19.02 5.28 9.25
N GLU A 429 -18.69 4.14 8.68
CA GLU A 429 -19.49 2.92 8.75
C GLU A 429 -19.57 2.39 10.18
N LEU A 430 -18.54 2.62 11.00
CA LEU A 430 -18.57 2.26 12.42
C LEU A 430 -19.71 2.99 13.15
N HIS A 431 -19.90 4.28 12.85
CA HIS A 431 -20.98 5.07 13.42
C HIS A 431 -22.34 4.64 12.88
N LEU A 432 -22.45 4.29 11.60
CA LEU A 432 -23.65 3.72 10.99
C LEU A 432 -24.05 2.41 11.69
N LEU A 433 -23.09 1.46 11.80
CA LEU A 433 -23.33 0.16 12.43
C LEU A 433 -23.70 0.29 13.92
N THR A 434 -23.03 1.19 14.64
CA THR A 434 -23.35 1.48 16.05
C THR A 434 -24.73 2.10 16.24
N ARG A 435 -25.14 3.04 15.37
CA ARG A 435 -26.49 3.58 15.38
C ARG A 435 -27.52 2.51 15.08
N THR A 436 -27.28 1.65 14.10
CA THR A 436 -28.15 0.53 13.73
C THR A 436 -28.35 -0.44 14.90
N GLU A 437 -27.29 -0.79 15.62
CA GLU A 437 -27.35 -1.62 16.83
C GLU A 437 -28.22 -0.98 17.91
N ASN A 438 -27.99 0.31 18.17
CA ASN A 438 -28.78 1.07 19.16
C ASN A 438 -30.26 1.17 18.80
N GLU A 439 -30.60 1.33 17.52
CA GLU A 439 -32.00 1.39 17.05
C GLU A 439 -32.70 0.04 17.24
N LEU A 440 -32.05 -1.07 16.85
CA LEU A 440 -32.59 -2.41 17.05
C LEU A 440 -32.78 -2.72 18.55
N THR A 441 -31.80 -2.40 19.37
CA THR A 441 -31.85 -2.63 20.82
C THR A 441 -32.98 -1.80 21.47
N LYS A 442 -33.14 -0.53 21.11
CA LYS A 442 -34.20 0.35 21.65
C LYS A 442 -35.60 -0.13 21.25
N SER A 443 -35.74 -0.72 20.07
CA SER A 443 -37.04 -1.27 19.61
C SER A 443 -37.30 -2.68 20.11
N GLY A 444 -36.41 -3.26 20.93
CA GLY A 444 -36.56 -4.61 21.47
C GLY A 444 -36.37 -5.73 20.43
N GLN A 445 -35.79 -5.40 19.27
CA GLN A 445 -35.49 -6.38 18.23
C GLN A 445 -34.14 -7.08 18.50
N PRO A 446 -34.01 -8.37 18.17
CA PRO A 446 -32.73 -9.05 18.29
C PRO A 446 -31.72 -8.44 17.33
N VAL A 447 -30.49 -8.25 17.80
CA VAL A 447 -29.36 -7.82 16.96
C VAL A 447 -28.85 -9.01 16.18
N PRO A 448 -28.95 -9.02 14.83
CA PRO A 448 -28.45 -10.12 14.02
C PRO A 448 -26.91 -10.26 14.11
N TRP A 449 -26.41 -11.49 14.04
CA TRP A 449 -24.99 -11.77 14.14
C TRP A 449 -24.14 -11.05 13.05
N GLN A 450 -24.74 -10.79 11.88
CA GLN A 450 -24.08 -10.05 10.80
C GLN A 450 -23.65 -8.65 11.25
N LEU A 451 -24.46 -7.96 12.03
CA LEU A 451 -24.13 -6.62 12.53
C LEU A 451 -22.89 -6.65 13.44
N HIS A 452 -22.85 -7.57 14.38
CA HIS A 452 -21.68 -7.76 15.23
C HIS A 452 -20.46 -8.17 14.42
N TYR A 453 -20.62 -8.99 13.38
CA TYR A 453 -19.56 -9.39 12.47
C TYR A 453 -19.01 -8.19 11.70
N TYR A 454 -19.86 -7.40 11.02
CA TYR A 454 -19.45 -6.21 10.27
C TYR A 454 -18.75 -5.19 11.15
N ARG A 455 -19.32 -4.93 12.33
CA ARG A 455 -18.70 -4.04 13.31
C ARG A 455 -17.35 -4.58 13.81
N GLY A 456 -17.27 -5.87 14.07
CA GLY A 456 -16.05 -6.52 14.56
C GLY A 456 -14.90 -6.48 13.56
N ILE A 457 -15.15 -6.80 12.27
CA ILE A 457 -14.10 -6.73 11.24
C ILE A 457 -13.64 -5.29 10.99
N LEU A 458 -14.56 -4.32 11.02
CA LEU A 458 -14.20 -2.90 10.88
C LEU A 458 -13.38 -2.40 12.07
N LEU A 459 -13.76 -2.74 13.30
CA LEU A 459 -13.00 -2.40 14.51
C LEU A 459 -11.60 -2.99 14.46
N TRP A 460 -11.45 -4.23 13.97
CA TRP A 460 -10.15 -4.86 13.80
C TRP A 460 -9.28 -4.12 12.78
N GLN A 461 -9.85 -3.77 11.64
CA GLN A 461 -9.16 -2.97 10.61
C GLN A 461 -8.73 -1.58 11.12
N LEU A 462 -9.49 -1.01 12.05
CA LEU A 462 -9.19 0.27 12.69
C LEU A 462 -8.23 0.14 13.89
N ASP A 463 -7.56 -1.00 14.07
CA ASP A 463 -6.66 -1.31 15.19
C ASP A 463 -7.32 -1.21 16.59
N ARG A 464 -8.65 -1.42 16.65
CA ARG A 464 -9.46 -1.47 17.90
C ARG A 464 -9.72 -2.92 18.29
N VAL A 465 -8.64 -3.69 18.45
CA VAL A 465 -8.66 -5.16 18.59
C VAL A 465 -9.51 -5.65 19.77
N SER A 466 -9.46 -4.98 20.92
CA SER A 466 -10.26 -5.37 22.10
C SER A 466 -11.75 -5.29 21.81
N GLU A 467 -12.21 -4.19 21.22
CA GLU A 467 -13.61 -3.99 20.86
C GLU A 467 -14.07 -4.91 19.72
N ALA A 468 -13.16 -5.23 18.79
CA ALA A 468 -13.41 -6.24 17.77
C ALA A 468 -13.68 -7.60 18.40
N LYS A 469 -12.84 -8.04 19.36
CA LYS A 469 -13.03 -9.29 20.12
C LYS A 469 -14.35 -9.29 20.88
N GLU A 470 -14.71 -8.20 21.54
CA GLU A 470 -16.01 -8.05 22.22
C GLU A 470 -17.20 -8.23 21.25
N SER A 471 -17.12 -7.58 20.07
CA SER A 471 -18.13 -7.71 19.01
C SER A 471 -18.31 -9.17 18.55
N PHE A 472 -17.21 -9.91 18.35
CA PHE A 472 -17.27 -11.33 17.97
C PHE A 472 -17.79 -12.22 19.10
N MET A 473 -17.51 -11.89 20.34
CA MET A 473 -17.99 -12.65 21.52
C MET A 473 -19.47 -12.38 21.82
N ALA A 474 -20.01 -11.24 21.38
CA ALA A 474 -21.44 -10.92 21.53
C ALA A 474 -22.36 -11.74 20.61
N ILE A 475 -21.80 -12.48 19.65
CA ILE A 475 -22.56 -13.33 18.73
C ILE A 475 -23.07 -14.57 19.49
N GLY A 476 -24.38 -14.60 19.78
CA GLY A 476 -25.00 -15.68 20.57
C GLY A 476 -25.28 -16.94 19.77
N GLU A 477 -25.77 -16.83 18.52
CA GLU A 477 -26.05 -17.96 17.64
C GLU A 477 -24.87 -18.23 16.70
N ALA A 478 -24.45 -19.49 16.60
CA ALA A 478 -23.31 -19.87 15.77
C ALA A 478 -23.66 -19.77 14.27
N PRO A 479 -23.03 -18.86 13.51
CA PRO A 479 -23.28 -18.72 12.08
C PRO A 479 -23.02 -20.01 11.30
N LYS A 480 -23.78 -20.24 10.21
CA LYS A 480 -23.52 -21.35 9.28
C LYS A 480 -22.67 -20.89 8.08
N TRP A 481 -21.81 -19.92 8.29
CA TRP A 481 -20.99 -19.30 7.25
C TRP A 481 -19.48 -19.48 7.57
N PRO A 482 -18.77 -20.34 6.80
CA PRO A 482 -17.38 -20.70 7.11
C PRO A 482 -16.40 -19.53 7.24
N PRO A 483 -16.43 -18.47 6.38
CA PRO A 483 -15.48 -17.36 6.47
C PRO A 483 -15.52 -16.63 7.83
N PHE A 484 -16.68 -16.59 8.51
CA PHE A 484 -16.77 -16.03 9.86
C PHE A 484 -15.78 -16.71 10.83
N TYR A 485 -15.67 -18.02 10.75
CA TYR A 485 -14.80 -18.79 11.64
C TYR A 485 -13.32 -18.65 11.29
N LEU A 486 -12.99 -18.45 10.00
CA LEU A 486 -11.62 -18.16 9.59
C LEU A 486 -11.18 -16.81 10.14
N VAL A 487 -12.01 -15.77 9.99
CA VAL A 487 -11.76 -14.43 10.55
C VAL A 487 -11.69 -14.47 12.09
N LYS A 488 -12.61 -15.21 12.73
CA LYS A 488 -12.57 -15.38 14.19
C LYS A 488 -11.28 -16.04 14.66
N ALA A 489 -10.80 -17.05 13.96
CA ALA A 489 -9.58 -17.75 14.33
C ALA A 489 -8.34 -16.84 14.24
N ASP A 490 -8.28 -15.97 13.23
CA ASP A 490 -7.20 -15.01 13.04
C ASP A 490 -7.24 -13.93 14.14
N LEU A 491 -8.39 -13.31 14.36
CA LEU A 491 -8.57 -12.30 15.43
C LEU A 491 -8.20 -12.84 16.84
N PHE A 492 -8.41 -14.13 17.07
CA PHE A 492 -8.13 -14.79 18.34
C PHE A 492 -6.87 -15.67 18.30
N GLU A 493 -5.93 -15.44 17.38
CA GLU A 493 -4.75 -16.30 17.17
C GLU A 493 -3.95 -16.57 18.46
N GLU A 494 -3.82 -15.60 19.33
CA GLU A 494 -3.12 -15.75 20.62
C GLU A 494 -3.87 -16.66 21.60
N GLN A 495 -5.19 -16.75 21.50
CA GLN A 495 -6.06 -17.61 22.30
C GLN A 495 -6.26 -18.95 21.60
N LYS A 496 -5.23 -19.80 21.64
CA LYS A 496 -5.13 -21.04 20.84
C LYS A 496 -6.36 -21.94 20.89
N GLU A 497 -7.04 -22.01 22.02
CA GLU A 497 -8.25 -22.84 22.15
C GLU A 497 -9.41 -22.28 21.31
N ILE A 498 -9.67 -20.97 21.39
CA ILE A 498 -10.74 -20.31 20.62
C ILE A 498 -10.45 -20.38 19.13
N ALA A 499 -9.20 -20.09 18.73
CA ALA A 499 -8.77 -20.18 17.34
C ALA A 499 -8.92 -21.60 16.79
N GLY A 500 -8.48 -22.61 17.53
CA GLY A 500 -8.60 -24.01 17.12
C GLY A 500 -10.06 -24.46 16.94
N GLN A 501 -10.93 -24.18 17.89
CA GLN A 501 -12.37 -24.48 17.79
C GLN A 501 -13.02 -23.79 16.59
N ALA A 502 -12.64 -22.53 16.30
CA ALA A 502 -13.14 -21.81 15.15
C ALA A 502 -12.69 -22.48 13.83
N LEU A 503 -11.41 -22.85 13.71
CA LEU A 503 -10.89 -23.50 12.50
C LEU A 503 -11.50 -24.91 12.28
N GLU A 504 -11.70 -25.69 13.34
CA GLU A 504 -12.40 -26.97 13.25
C GLU A 504 -13.84 -26.77 12.78
N ARG A 505 -14.52 -25.73 13.25
CA ARG A 505 -15.87 -25.41 12.82
C ARG A 505 -15.92 -24.95 11.36
N ALA A 506 -14.96 -24.11 10.91
CA ALA A 506 -14.84 -23.68 9.51
C ALA A 506 -14.70 -24.90 8.59
N ARG A 507 -13.80 -25.83 8.96
CA ARG A 507 -13.60 -27.07 8.20
C ARG A 507 -14.84 -27.98 8.18
N ALA A 508 -15.53 -28.10 9.30
CA ALA A 508 -16.75 -28.92 9.38
C ALA A 508 -17.88 -28.38 8.50
N LEU A 509 -17.98 -27.04 8.35
CA LEU A 509 -18.96 -26.38 7.48
C LEU A 509 -18.58 -26.39 6.00
N SER A 510 -17.28 -26.38 5.68
CA SER A 510 -16.75 -26.39 4.31
C SER A 510 -15.54 -27.33 4.19
N PRO A 511 -15.76 -28.66 4.14
CA PRO A 511 -14.67 -29.65 4.08
C PRO A 511 -13.81 -29.53 2.81
N ASP A 512 -14.38 -28.97 1.75
CA ASP A 512 -13.70 -28.81 0.46
C ASP A 512 -12.90 -27.52 0.32
N ASP A 513 -13.02 -26.57 1.27
CA ASP A 513 -12.23 -25.37 1.25
C ASP A 513 -10.81 -25.64 1.75
N TRP A 514 -9.83 -25.58 0.83
CA TRP A 514 -8.41 -25.80 1.16
C TRP A 514 -7.84 -24.79 2.17
N ARG A 515 -8.40 -23.57 2.24
CA ARG A 515 -7.97 -22.53 3.18
C ARG A 515 -8.22 -22.95 4.62
N SER A 516 -9.37 -23.56 4.90
CA SER A 516 -9.68 -24.11 6.22
C SER A 516 -8.70 -25.22 6.62
N VAL A 517 -8.30 -26.08 5.67
CA VAL A 517 -7.29 -27.12 5.89
C VAL A 517 -5.92 -26.51 6.18
N HIS A 518 -5.50 -25.55 5.37
CA HIS A 518 -4.21 -24.86 5.52
C HIS A 518 -4.08 -24.19 6.90
N LEU A 519 -5.08 -23.38 7.27
CA LEU A 519 -5.07 -22.64 8.53
C LEU A 519 -5.18 -23.58 9.75
N LEU A 520 -6.01 -24.62 9.68
CA LEU A 520 -6.13 -25.60 10.76
C LEU A 520 -4.83 -26.42 10.93
N ALA A 521 -4.17 -26.79 9.82
CA ALA A 521 -2.87 -27.45 9.89
C ALA A 521 -1.79 -26.52 10.49
N THR A 522 -1.80 -25.23 10.14
CA THR A 522 -0.92 -24.23 10.76
C THR A 522 -1.16 -24.14 12.28
N HIS A 523 -2.42 -24.10 12.68
CA HIS A 523 -2.80 -24.09 14.08
C HIS A 523 -2.31 -25.37 14.81
N TYR A 524 -2.56 -26.54 14.24
CA TYR A 524 -2.07 -27.80 14.82
C TYR A 524 -0.55 -27.81 14.97
N GLY A 525 0.20 -27.29 14.00
CA GLY A 525 1.64 -27.12 14.10
C GLY A 525 2.05 -26.22 15.26
N SER A 526 1.33 -25.11 15.48
CA SER A 526 1.61 -24.16 16.57
C SER A 526 1.38 -24.74 17.99
N VAL A 527 0.61 -25.81 18.08
CA VAL A 527 0.33 -26.55 19.33
C VAL A 527 0.99 -27.94 19.33
N ASN A 528 2.01 -28.17 18.49
CA ASN A 528 2.80 -29.40 18.35
C ASN A 528 2.01 -30.65 17.93
N LYS A 529 0.84 -30.50 17.31
CA LYS A 529 0.02 -31.60 16.74
C LYS A 529 0.38 -31.82 15.26
N ASN A 530 1.66 -32.13 14.99
CA ASN A 530 2.17 -32.23 13.61
C ASN A 530 1.58 -33.44 12.85
N GLU A 531 1.24 -34.52 13.53
CA GLU A 531 0.67 -35.73 12.89
C GLU A 531 -0.79 -35.48 12.46
N GLU A 532 -1.58 -34.80 13.28
CA GLU A 532 -2.93 -34.38 12.94
C GLU A 532 -2.90 -33.40 11.76
N ALA A 533 -1.95 -32.46 11.76
CA ALA A 533 -1.74 -31.53 10.63
C ALA A 533 -1.45 -32.30 9.34
N LEU A 534 -0.54 -33.28 9.37
CA LEU A 534 -0.22 -34.12 8.21
C LEU A 534 -1.45 -34.92 7.75
N SER A 535 -2.24 -35.48 8.66
CA SER A 535 -3.43 -36.26 8.32
C SER A 535 -4.44 -35.43 7.51
N ILE A 536 -4.73 -34.20 7.94
CA ILE A 536 -5.73 -33.38 7.25
C ILE A 536 -5.21 -32.84 5.89
N ILE A 537 -3.91 -32.57 5.80
CA ILE A 537 -3.28 -32.16 4.54
C ILE A 537 -3.30 -33.34 3.54
N ASP A 538 -2.94 -34.54 3.97
CA ASP A 538 -2.93 -35.72 3.10
C ASP A 538 -4.34 -36.06 2.59
N GLN A 539 -5.36 -35.95 3.44
CA GLN A 539 -6.75 -36.12 3.00
C GLN A 539 -7.10 -35.12 1.88
N LYS A 540 -6.64 -33.87 1.98
CA LYS A 540 -6.92 -32.87 0.95
C LYS A 540 -6.10 -33.09 -0.33
N LEU A 541 -4.80 -33.37 -0.21
CA LEU A 541 -3.92 -33.63 -1.35
C LEU A 541 -4.29 -34.88 -2.17
N ASN A 542 -4.96 -35.86 -1.55
CA ASN A 542 -5.45 -37.06 -2.24
C ASN A 542 -6.71 -36.82 -3.10
N GLN A 543 -7.32 -35.63 -3.02
CA GLN A 543 -8.45 -35.27 -3.88
C GLN A 543 -7.98 -35.07 -5.33
N LYS A 544 -8.83 -35.48 -6.29
CA LYS A 544 -8.54 -35.29 -7.72
C LYS A 544 -8.77 -33.84 -8.15
N ASN A 545 -8.01 -33.40 -9.14
CA ASN A 545 -8.20 -32.08 -9.80
C ASN A 545 -8.00 -30.87 -8.89
N LEU A 546 -7.10 -30.96 -7.92
CA LEU A 546 -6.72 -29.78 -7.14
C LEU A 546 -5.97 -28.78 -8.02
N PRO A 547 -6.26 -27.47 -7.89
CA PRO A 547 -5.46 -26.42 -8.53
C PRO A 547 -3.98 -26.53 -8.14
N VAL A 548 -3.08 -26.23 -9.08
CA VAL A 548 -1.63 -26.32 -8.86
C VAL A 548 -1.16 -25.52 -7.66
N TYR A 549 -1.70 -24.31 -7.48
CA TYR A 549 -1.36 -23.48 -6.32
C TYR A 549 -1.77 -24.11 -4.98
N VAL A 550 -2.88 -24.86 -4.91
CA VAL A 550 -3.29 -25.58 -3.70
C VAL A 550 -2.33 -26.74 -3.43
N GLN A 551 -1.91 -27.45 -4.49
CA GLN A 551 -0.98 -28.58 -4.36
C GLN A 551 0.37 -28.11 -3.80
N TYR A 552 0.94 -27.00 -4.28
CA TYR A 552 2.22 -26.55 -3.77
C TYR A 552 2.12 -25.89 -2.39
N ILE A 553 1.06 -25.13 -2.08
CA ILE A 553 0.87 -24.53 -0.74
C ILE A 553 0.78 -25.63 0.31
N LEU A 554 -0.12 -26.59 0.13
CA LEU A 554 -0.30 -27.70 1.07
C LEU A 554 0.86 -28.68 1.05
N GLY A 555 1.48 -28.92 -0.12
CA GLY A 555 2.65 -29.76 -0.25
C GLY A 555 3.88 -29.20 0.47
N GLN A 556 4.11 -27.89 0.37
CA GLN A 556 5.18 -27.22 1.12
C GLN A 556 4.92 -27.26 2.62
N GLN A 557 3.68 -27.07 3.04
CA GLN A 557 3.27 -27.17 4.44
C GLN A 557 3.47 -28.63 4.96
N LYS A 558 3.09 -29.64 4.17
CA LYS A 558 3.37 -31.05 4.46
C LYS A 558 4.86 -31.30 4.67
N ALA A 559 5.70 -30.81 3.75
CA ALA A 559 7.14 -30.97 3.84
C ALA A 559 7.70 -30.33 5.13
N ARG A 560 7.17 -29.19 5.57
CA ARG A 560 7.54 -28.55 6.84
C ARG A 560 7.20 -29.45 8.04
N PHE A 561 5.99 -30.02 8.10
CA PHE A 561 5.60 -30.89 9.19
C PHE A 561 6.42 -32.20 9.20
N LEU A 562 6.75 -32.73 8.04
CA LEU A 562 7.65 -33.90 7.95
C LEU A 562 9.04 -33.58 8.52
N VAL A 563 9.60 -32.38 8.26
CA VAL A 563 10.84 -31.94 8.90
C VAL A 563 10.68 -31.87 10.42
N ASN A 564 9.57 -31.30 10.91
CA ASN A 564 9.31 -31.14 12.34
C ASN A 564 9.27 -32.46 13.10
N ILE A 565 8.79 -33.54 12.46
CA ILE A 565 8.72 -34.90 13.08
C ILE A 565 9.90 -35.80 12.70
N GLY A 566 10.97 -35.25 12.10
CA GLY A 566 12.21 -35.96 11.75
C GLY A 566 12.13 -36.83 10.49
N LYS A 567 11.07 -36.77 9.70
CA LYS A 567 10.93 -37.53 8.43
C LYS A 567 11.54 -36.78 7.26
N TYR A 568 12.83 -36.49 7.38
CA TYR A 568 13.56 -35.61 6.44
C TYR A 568 13.56 -36.13 5.00
N ARG A 569 13.77 -37.44 4.82
CA ARG A 569 13.78 -38.05 3.49
C ARG A 569 12.44 -37.89 2.77
N GLU A 570 11.33 -38.09 3.49
CA GLU A 570 9.99 -37.91 2.94
C GLU A 570 9.73 -36.46 2.56
N SER A 571 10.15 -35.50 3.41
CA SER A 571 10.07 -34.06 3.11
C SER A 571 10.79 -33.71 1.80
N ILE A 572 12.04 -34.20 1.62
CA ILE A 572 12.80 -33.96 0.39
C ILE A 572 12.06 -34.54 -0.83
N GLN A 573 11.45 -35.71 -0.71
CA GLN A 573 10.68 -36.32 -1.81
C GLN A 573 9.47 -35.49 -2.18
N VAL A 574 8.73 -34.99 -1.18
CA VAL A 574 7.58 -34.08 -1.42
C VAL A 574 8.06 -32.85 -2.17
N MET A 575 9.10 -32.16 -1.71
CA MET A 575 9.64 -30.94 -2.34
C MET A 575 10.06 -31.17 -3.80
N LYS A 576 10.64 -32.32 -4.12
CA LYS A 576 11.03 -32.67 -5.50
C LYS A 576 9.85 -32.84 -6.47
N GLN A 577 8.65 -33.09 -5.95
CA GLN A 577 7.45 -33.31 -6.77
C GLN A 577 6.58 -32.05 -6.93
N LEU A 578 6.85 -31.00 -6.16
CA LEU A 578 6.11 -29.75 -6.27
C LEU A 578 6.53 -28.95 -7.50
N THR A 579 5.60 -28.17 -8.02
CA THR A 579 5.88 -27.12 -9.01
C THR A 579 5.42 -25.80 -8.41
N ILE A 580 6.37 -25.02 -7.90
CA ILE A 580 6.11 -23.76 -7.22
C ILE A 580 6.35 -22.62 -8.21
N LEU A 581 5.38 -21.73 -8.34
CA LEU A 581 5.51 -20.58 -9.22
C LEU A 581 6.57 -19.61 -8.67
N PRO A 582 7.48 -19.12 -9.53
CA PRO A 582 8.47 -18.13 -9.14
C PRO A 582 7.80 -16.86 -8.60
N ASN A 583 8.37 -16.29 -7.55
CA ASN A 583 7.97 -15.00 -7.01
C ASN A 583 9.22 -14.26 -6.52
N GLU A 584 9.24 -12.94 -6.68
CA GLU A 584 10.36 -12.09 -6.28
C GLU A 584 10.71 -12.30 -4.78
N GLY A 585 11.99 -12.55 -4.50
CA GLY A 585 12.49 -12.79 -3.15
C GLY A 585 12.01 -14.09 -2.50
N ALA A 586 11.27 -14.96 -3.19
CA ALA A 586 10.78 -16.21 -2.66
C ALA A 586 11.91 -17.24 -2.50
N ALA A 587 12.38 -17.40 -1.30
CA ALA A 587 13.40 -18.42 -0.94
C ALA A 587 12.85 -19.51 0.01
N ALA A 588 11.60 -19.41 0.45
CA ALA A 588 11.06 -20.28 1.50
C ALA A 588 11.06 -21.76 1.12
N ALA A 589 10.71 -22.08 -0.13
CA ALA A 589 10.70 -23.46 -0.62
C ALA A 589 12.10 -24.04 -0.75
N HIS A 590 13.04 -23.28 -1.33
CA HIS A 590 14.45 -23.69 -1.40
C HIS A 590 15.04 -23.87 0.00
N ASN A 591 14.80 -22.93 0.92
CA ASN A 591 15.27 -23.02 2.29
C ASN A 591 14.76 -24.28 3.01
N LEU A 592 13.51 -24.67 2.77
CA LEU A 592 12.94 -25.90 3.34
C LEU A 592 13.57 -27.15 2.73
N PHE A 593 13.78 -27.16 1.42
CA PHE A 593 14.48 -28.23 0.71
C PHE A 593 15.92 -28.37 1.20
N ARG A 594 16.66 -27.26 1.32
CA ARG A 594 18.01 -27.22 1.88
C ARG A 594 18.05 -27.72 3.32
N GLU A 595 17.12 -27.26 4.18
CA GLU A 595 17.01 -27.71 5.57
C GLU A 595 16.76 -29.21 5.66
N GLY A 596 15.84 -29.76 4.87
CA GLY A 596 15.56 -31.19 4.84
C GLY A 596 16.78 -32.03 4.47
N ASN A 597 17.53 -31.60 3.41
CA ASN A 597 18.75 -32.27 2.97
C ASN A 597 19.86 -32.21 4.04
N ILE A 598 20.08 -31.04 4.66
CA ILE A 598 21.10 -30.89 5.72
C ILE A 598 20.76 -31.76 6.94
N ARG A 599 19.53 -31.71 7.44
CA ARG A 599 19.12 -32.50 8.62
C ARG A 599 19.21 -34.01 8.34
N TYR A 600 18.85 -34.44 7.13
CA TYR A 600 18.99 -35.86 6.76
C TYR A 600 20.48 -36.27 6.62
N ALA A 601 21.31 -35.41 6.06
CA ALA A 601 22.77 -35.64 6.02
C ALA A 601 23.38 -35.73 7.42
N VAL A 602 22.95 -34.87 8.35
CA VAL A 602 23.37 -34.92 9.77
C VAL A 602 22.97 -36.24 10.43
N GLU A 603 21.75 -36.71 10.20
CA GLU A 603 21.29 -38.03 10.68
C GLU A 603 22.17 -39.18 10.10
N LEU A 604 22.46 -39.13 8.80
CA LEU A 604 23.31 -40.12 8.15
C LEU A 604 24.75 -40.11 8.68
N LEU A 605 25.32 -38.92 8.95
CA LEU A 605 26.65 -38.78 9.56
C LEU A 605 26.69 -39.38 10.96
N LYS A 606 25.66 -39.14 11.77
CA LYS A 606 25.54 -39.74 13.09
C LYS A 606 25.49 -41.29 13.02
N ASN A 607 24.87 -41.84 11.98
CA ASN A 607 24.75 -43.27 11.75
C ASN A 607 25.94 -43.86 10.95
N GLY A 608 27.03 -43.11 10.75
CA GLY A 608 28.23 -43.57 10.06
C GLY A 608 28.11 -43.71 8.52
N LYS A 609 26.99 -43.27 7.92
CA LYS A 609 26.72 -43.38 6.47
C LYS A 609 27.28 -42.18 5.72
N THR A 610 28.60 -42.00 5.77
CA THR A 610 29.32 -40.82 5.24
C THR A 610 29.05 -40.58 3.75
N LYS A 611 29.10 -41.62 2.91
CA LYS A 611 28.90 -41.48 1.46
C LYS A 611 27.51 -40.96 1.12
N ASP A 612 26.50 -41.49 1.75
CA ASP A 612 25.12 -41.05 1.53
C ASP A 612 24.92 -39.60 2.04
N ALA A 613 25.52 -39.28 3.20
CA ALA A 613 25.45 -37.92 3.75
C ALA A 613 26.03 -36.86 2.77
N LEU A 614 27.18 -37.14 2.17
CA LEU A 614 27.78 -36.25 1.17
C LEU A 614 26.88 -35.98 -0.02
N THR A 615 26.15 -37.02 -0.49
CA THR A 615 25.15 -36.87 -1.57
C THR A 615 24.04 -35.86 -1.20
N TYR A 616 23.55 -35.93 0.03
CA TYR A 616 22.49 -34.99 0.47
C TYR A 616 23.05 -33.58 0.76
N LEU A 617 24.29 -33.45 1.19
CA LEU A 617 24.98 -32.17 1.30
C LEU A 617 25.18 -31.51 -0.07
N ASP A 618 25.50 -32.28 -1.10
CA ASP A 618 25.57 -31.79 -2.48
C ASP A 618 24.19 -31.35 -2.98
N GLN A 619 23.14 -32.12 -2.70
CA GLN A 619 21.77 -31.73 -3.02
C GLN A 619 21.33 -30.43 -2.30
N ALA A 620 21.78 -30.21 -1.08
CA ALA A 620 21.45 -28.99 -0.33
C ALA A 620 22.01 -27.70 -0.96
N GLU A 621 23.01 -27.83 -1.82
CA GLU A 621 23.66 -26.72 -2.56
C GLU A 621 23.03 -26.50 -3.95
N THR A 622 22.12 -27.39 -4.39
CA THR A 622 21.43 -27.25 -5.67
C THR A 622 20.23 -26.31 -5.55
N TRP A 623 19.89 -25.70 -6.67
CA TRP A 623 18.73 -24.81 -6.81
C TRP A 623 17.75 -25.36 -7.86
N PRO A 624 16.89 -26.32 -7.47
CA PRO A 624 15.95 -26.92 -8.41
C PRO A 624 14.92 -25.89 -8.91
N GLU A 625 14.75 -25.78 -10.22
CA GLU A 625 13.83 -24.84 -10.86
C GLU A 625 12.37 -25.01 -10.39
N ASN A 626 11.96 -26.27 -10.16
CA ASN A 626 10.61 -26.58 -9.70
C ASN A 626 10.23 -25.95 -8.34
N LEU A 627 11.21 -25.41 -7.60
CA LEU A 627 10.97 -24.73 -6.31
C LEU A 627 10.75 -23.22 -6.45
N GLY A 628 10.78 -22.68 -7.67
CA GLY A 628 10.48 -21.28 -7.94
C GLY A 628 11.41 -20.27 -7.28
N SER A 629 12.63 -20.69 -6.94
CA SER A 629 13.64 -19.84 -6.28
C SER A 629 14.91 -19.82 -7.13
N GLY A 630 15.33 -18.64 -7.54
CA GLY A 630 16.59 -18.46 -8.29
C GLY A 630 17.82 -18.59 -7.38
N GLN A 631 18.94 -19.02 -7.97
CA GLN A 631 20.22 -19.11 -7.28
C GLN A 631 20.80 -17.70 -7.08
N PRO A 632 21.14 -17.27 -5.85
CA PRO A 632 21.85 -16.01 -5.63
C PRO A 632 23.29 -16.08 -6.18
N TYR A 633 23.82 -14.92 -6.56
CA TYR A 633 25.20 -14.80 -7.10
C TYR A 633 26.26 -15.39 -6.17
N LYS A 634 26.07 -15.27 -4.86
CA LYS A 634 26.96 -15.86 -3.83
C LYS A 634 26.12 -16.62 -2.81
N PRO A 635 25.77 -17.90 -3.10
CA PRO A 635 25.03 -18.71 -2.13
C PRO A 635 25.87 -18.97 -0.87
N ASP A 636 25.23 -18.91 0.29
CA ASP A 636 25.93 -19.21 1.56
C ASP A 636 25.98 -20.72 1.79
N ASN A 637 27.16 -21.29 1.45
CA ASN A 637 27.44 -22.70 1.60
C ASN A 637 28.37 -23.02 2.79
N ARG A 638 28.58 -22.07 3.73
CA ARG A 638 29.49 -22.25 4.87
C ARG A 638 29.14 -23.50 5.68
N LEU A 639 27.85 -23.71 6.00
CA LEU A 639 27.39 -24.85 6.76
C LEU A 639 27.63 -26.18 6.04
N THR A 640 27.23 -26.29 4.77
CA THR A 640 27.39 -27.52 3.98
C THR A 640 28.89 -27.83 3.75
N THR A 641 29.70 -26.81 3.50
CA THR A 641 31.15 -26.95 3.38
C THR A 641 31.76 -27.48 4.68
N ALA A 642 31.41 -26.94 5.84
CA ALA A 642 31.90 -27.40 7.13
C ALA A 642 31.46 -28.86 7.44
N LEU A 643 30.22 -29.22 7.09
CA LEU A 643 29.70 -30.58 7.25
C LEU A 643 30.42 -31.59 6.31
N LYS A 644 30.71 -31.20 5.08
CA LYS A 644 31.51 -32.03 4.14
C LYS A 644 32.91 -32.26 4.66
N ALA A 645 33.56 -31.24 5.18
CA ALA A 645 34.89 -31.39 5.82
C ALA A 645 34.84 -32.31 7.06
N TYR A 646 33.86 -32.11 7.93
CA TYR A 646 33.59 -32.98 9.08
C TYR A 646 33.30 -34.43 8.68
N ALA A 647 32.59 -34.64 7.58
CA ALA A 647 32.29 -35.99 7.06
C ALA A 647 33.57 -36.77 6.76
N VAL A 648 34.62 -36.10 6.26
CA VAL A 648 35.92 -36.70 5.89
C VAL A 648 36.85 -36.78 7.09
N ASP A 649 37.08 -35.64 7.78
CA ASP A 649 38.13 -35.51 8.77
C ASP A 649 37.74 -35.81 10.21
N LYS A 650 36.43 -35.86 10.51
CA LYS A 650 35.84 -36.04 11.84
C LYS A 650 36.29 -35.02 12.90
N LYS A 651 36.73 -33.81 12.48
CA LYS A 651 37.19 -32.77 13.37
C LYS A 651 36.05 -31.91 13.88
N GLU A 652 35.54 -32.25 15.08
CA GLU A 652 34.46 -31.51 15.71
C GLU A 652 34.81 -30.05 16.01
N THR A 653 36.03 -29.74 16.38
CA THR A 653 36.49 -28.39 16.73
C THR A 653 36.31 -27.40 15.58
N ASP A 654 36.60 -27.81 14.35
CA ASP A 654 36.47 -26.95 13.18
C ASP A 654 35.00 -26.75 12.80
N LEU A 655 34.18 -27.81 12.93
CA LEU A 655 32.75 -27.72 12.74
C LEU A 655 32.12 -26.76 13.78
N LYS A 656 32.44 -26.93 15.07
CA LYS A 656 31.92 -26.07 16.15
C LYS A 656 32.23 -24.59 15.93
N LYS A 657 33.48 -24.30 15.51
CA LYS A 657 33.90 -22.92 15.23
C LYS A 657 33.06 -22.29 14.11
N THR A 658 32.89 -22.99 12.98
CA THR A 658 32.12 -22.46 11.85
C THR A 658 30.62 -22.28 12.24
N VAL A 659 30.04 -23.26 12.96
CA VAL A 659 28.63 -23.23 13.35
C VAL A 659 28.32 -22.05 14.29
N GLN A 660 29.25 -21.68 15.19
CA GLN A 660 29.07 -20.54 16.09
C GLN A 660 28.92 -19.19 15.35
N GLU A 661 29.43 -19.08 14.13
CA GLU A 661 29.34 -17.87 13.30
C GLU A 661 28.08 -17.82 12.42
N LEU A 662 27.26 -18.88 12.43
CA LEU A 662 26.04 -19.00 11.61
C LEU A 662 24.79 -18.54 12.37
N PRO A 663 23.70 -18.23 11.66
CA PRO A 663 22.42 -17.95 12.28
C PRO A 663 21.94 -19.11 13.16
N GLU A 664 21.23 -18.82 14.24
CA GLU A 664 20.73 -19.79 15.21
C GLU A 664 19.93 -20.95 14.57
N LYS A 665 19.15 -20.65 13.53
CA LYS A 665 18.40 -21.65 12.76
C LYS A 665 19.33 -22.72 12.17
N GLU A 666 20.48 -22.32 11.62
CA GLU A 666 21.47 -23.25 11.04
C GLU A 666 22.25 -24.00 12.13
N GLN A 667 22.58 -23.32 13.23
CA GLN A 667 23.18 -23.97 14.41
C GLN A 667 22.31 -25.13 14.91
N ASN A 668 20.99 -24.91 14.99
CA ASN A 668 20.03 -25.93 15.42
C ASN A 668 19.92 -27.13 14.47
N MET A 669 20.30 -27.03 13.20
CA MET A 669 20.29 -28.16 12.27
C MET A 669 21.36 -29.19 12.60
N VAL A 670 22.46 -28.78 13.20
CA VAL A 670 23.67 -29.64 13.43
C VAL A 670 23.92 -29.92 14.88
N LYS A 671 23.10 -29.40 15.79
CA LYS A 671 23.27 -29.54 17.24
C LYS A 671 23.55 -30.98 17.68
N ILE A 672 22.88 -31.95 17.09
CA ILE A 672 23.00 -33.37 17.38
C ILE A 672 24.41 -33.98 17.05
N LEU A 673 25.26 -33.28 16.29
CA LEU A 673 26.63 -33.69 15.98
C LEU A 673 27.65 -33.01 16.88
N ILE A 674 27.28 -31.92 17.55
CA ILE A 674 28.24 -31.08 18.31
C ILE A 674 27.94 -31.04 19.82
N ASP A 675 26.77 -31.52 20.27
CA ASP A 675 26.44 -31.83 21.66
C ASP A 675 26.87 -33.27 22.00
#